data_172b55cdea66ebe9c5dfcf717cc505cf
#
_entry.id   172b55cdea66ebe9c5dfcf717cc505cf
#
_cell.length_a   1.000
_cell.length_b   1.000
_cell.length_c   1.000
_cell.angle_alpha   90.00
_cell.angle_beta   90.00
_cell.angle_gamma   90.00
#
_symmetry.space_group_name_H-M   'P 1'
#
loop_
_entity.id
_entity.type
_entity.pdbx_description
1 polymer ?
#
loop_
_entity_poly.entity_id
_entity_poly.type
_entity_poly.pdbx_seq_one_letter_code
_entity_poly.pdbx_strand_id
1 'polypeptide(L)'
;KKKTVSFSTMPNDRKINSTAACISFMLEGCELKKVRSNSRMYSRFFVLDADMRSVRWEPSKKDSEKAKIEIKSVKEVRVGKKTPILRSNGLSDQFPDECAFSIIYGDNYESLDLVASSADVVSAWVMGLRYLVSYGKHTPEAPGTGHPSLRTSWISSVFDLADLEKSGRIPVSRAVQLIKALNPGMKTSTIELKFKELQKASERPGTEVACDLFVEAYCELCTRPEIFFLLVQFSSNKEYLGLKDLLMFLEVEQGMEGVTEEKCLEIVGKYEPSKEGREKGYLAIDGFTRYLLSADCSIFDPQHRKVCQDMAQPLSHYYISSAHSACLLEDNFWGRSDISGYISALGLGCRSIELVLWDGPEGEPVVYTSPSAASCVPFRTVVGLIDQHAFAASAYPLILCLVVRCSAPQQRLAAQCLRKTLGEKLYLEPPNPTASYLPSPEQLKGRILIKGKKLPPGCEDSEGEVSDEEEGWELARRLGQEDREAPEGGGPRRVRLSRELSELVSLCQAVPFQDFESSRRGQRYWEMCSFSEVEAGRFANECPAELVSYNKRFLSRVYPSPMRIDASNMNPQDFWKCGCQMVAMNYQTPGLMMDLNAGWFRQNGACGYVLRPAIMREEVSYFSANAKDSLPGVPAQLLHLKVISGQNLPKPKGSGAKGEVVEPYVCAEIHGIPADCAEHRTKTALQSGDNPVFDESLEFQINLPELAVLRFVVLDDDYIGDEFIAQYTIPFECLQPGYRHVPLQSLAGEPLPHATLFIHVAITDRRGGGKGHRRGLAGRRGRRVREYTSTKATGIKAIDEVFRTATQPLREATDLRENVQNALVSFKELCGLTPAANMKQCILTVAAWLLHSDSAPSVTLNLAEQYPPMEAQGPIPDLLRKVLTAYETVSAVPLGLGSSGDA
;
A
#
# COMPACT_ATOMS: atom_id res chain seq x y z
N LYS A 1 52.01 -23.95 24.36
CA LYS A 1 51.45 -24.97 23.47
C LYS A 1 50.18 -24.41 22.88
N LYS A 2 50.19 -23.95 21.63
CA LYS A 2 49.01 -23.59 20.84
C LYS A 2 48.26 -24.88 20.55
N LYS A 3 47.04 -25.03 21.08
CA LYS A 3 46.12 -26.05 20.66
C LYS A 3 45.55 -25.66 19.27
N THR A 4 46.02 -26.34 18.26
CA THR A 4 45.42 -26.29 16.92
C THR A 4 44.11 -27.05 17.02
N VAL A 5 42.99 -26.35 16.91
CA VAL A 5 41.65 -26.95 16.81
C VAL A 5 41.50 -27.42 15.36
N SER A 6 41.41 -28.69 15.17
CA SER A 6 41.12 -29.35 13.92
C SER A 6 39.67 -29.07 13.57
N PHE A 7 39.44 -28.44 12.41
CA PHE A 7 38.12 -28.25 11.86
C PHE A 7 37.58 -29.60 11.36
N SER A 8 36.49 -30.08 11.95
CA SER A 8 35.74 -31.21 11.44
C SER A 8 35.00 -30.70 10.17
N THR A 9 35.57 -30.98 9.01
CA THR A 9 34.83 -31.01 7.77
C THR A 9 33.78 -32.11 7.86
N MET A 10 32.51 -31.78 7.51
CA MET A 10 31.43 -32.75 7.39
C MET A 10 31.95 -33.98 6.61
N PRO A 11 31.65 -35.19 7.05
CA PRO A 11 31.85 -36.37 6.20
C PRO A 11 30.97 -36.24 4.96
N ASN A 12 31.55 -36.38 3.79
CA ASN A 12 30.95 -36.09 2.48
C ASN A 12 29.76 -36.99 2.08
N ASP A 13 29.18 -37.81 2.97
CA ASP A 13 28.21 -38.84 2.59
C ASP A 13 26.91 -38.91 3.43
N ARG A 14 26.63 -37.92 4.30
CA ARG A 14 25.34 -37.90 4.98
C ARG A 14 24.45 -36.78 4.42
N LYS A 15 23.61 -37.13 3.46
CA LYS A 15 22.42 -36.31 3.14
C LYS A 15 21.54 -36.25 4.38
N ILE A 16 21.44 -35.07 5.00
CA ILE A 16 20.56 -34.80 6.16
C ILE A 16 19.13 -34.69 5.62
N ASN A 17 18.43 -35.81 5.53
CA ASN A 17 17.10 -35.88 4.91
C ASN A 17 15.98 -36.02 5.93
N SER A 18 16.28 -35.96 7.24
CA SER A 18 15.26 -36.11 8.29
C SER A 18 15.41 -35.02 9.36
N THR A 19 14.31 -34.62 9.94
CA THR A 19 14.27 -33.64 11.03
C THR A 19 15.07 -34.10 12.25
N ALA A 20 15.06 -35.40 12.56
CA ALA A 20 15.86 -35.99 13.63
C ALA A 20 17.38 -35.83 13.39
N ALA A 21 17.82 -36.03 12.15
CA ALA A 21 19.23 -35.82 11.78
C ALA A 21 19.61 -34.33 11.85
N CYS A 22 18.71 -33.40 11.50
CA CYS A 22 18.90 -31.97 11.66
C CYS A 22 19.09 -31.59 13.13
N ILE A 23 18.24 -32.08 14.02
CA ILE A 23 18.32 -31.81 15.47
C ILE A 23 19.59 -32.41 16.06
N SER A 24 19.97 -33.64 15.70
CA SER A 24 21.25 -34.23 16.13
C SER A 24 22.46 -33.39 15.69
N PHE A 25 22.44 -32.90 14.45
CA PHE A 25 23.47 -32.00 13.94
C PHE A 25 23.54 -30.69 14.73
N MET A 26 22.41 -30.10 15.09
CA MET A 26 22.35 -28.88 15.90
C MET A 26 22.82 -29.11 17.35
N LEU A 27 22.57 -30.29 17.93
CA LEU A 27 23.04 -30.69 19.27
C LEU A 27 24.56 -30.91 19.27
N GLU A 28 25.14 -31.43 18.19
CA GLU A 28 26.59 -31.54 18.01
C GLU A 28 27.22 -30.16 17.82
N GLY A 29 26.49 -29.23 17.23
CA GLY A 29 26.87 -27.87 16.94
C GLY A 29 27.84 -27.74 15.76
N CYS A 30 27.97 -26.52 15.27
CA CYS A 30 28.91 -26.21 14.18
C CYS A 30 29.38 -24.75 14.23
N GLU A 31 30.41 -24.45 13.45
CA GLU A 31 30.89 -23.09 13.29
C GLU A 31 30.02 -22.33 12.26
N LEU A 32 29.46 -21.19 12.68
CA LEU A 32 28.75 -20.24 11.83
C LEU A 32 29.38 -18.86 11.98
N LYS A 33 29.32 -18.05 10.92
CA LYS A 33 29.79 -16.67 10.97
C LYS A 33 28.62 -15.77 11.35
N LYS A 34 28.69 -15.16 12.54
CA LYS A 34 27.74 -14.15 12.99
C LYS A 34 28.03 -12.81 12.34
N VAL A 35 27.06 -12.23 11.68
CA VAL A 35 27.14 -10.93 11.01
C VAL A 35 26.62 -9.83 11.93
N ARG A 36 27.27 -8.65 11.93
CA ARG A 36 26.84 -7.48 12.68
C ARG A 36 26.55 -6.30 11.78
N SER A 37 25.82 -5.32 12.30
CA SER A 37 25.42 -4.10 11.60
C SER A 37 26.58 -3.28 11.02
N ASN A 38 27.81 -3.46 11.54
CA ASN A 38 29.03 -2.86 11.00
C ASN A 38 29.71 -3.70 9.90
N SER A 39 28.98 -4.59 9.26
CA SER A 39 29.44 -5.50 8.19
C SER A 39 30.61 -6.41 8.57
N ARG A 40 30.88 -6.59 9.87
CA ARG A 40 31.89 -7.52 10.35
C ARG A 40 31.31 -8.90 10.61
N MET A 41 32.01 -9.93 10.16
CA MET A 41 31.69 -11.33 10.40
C MET A 41 32.60 -11.93 11.48
N TYR A 42 31.99 -12.64 12.40
CA TYR A 42 32.71 -13.29 13.51
C TYR A 42 32.36 -14.77 13.53
N SER A 43 33.38 -15.63 13.37
CA SER A 43 33.21 -17.07 13.57
C SER A 43 32.87 -17.37 15.01
N ARG A 44 31.80 -18.13 15.21
CA ARG A 44 31.28 -18.59 16.49
C ARG A 44 30.83 -20.03 16.36
N PHE A 45 31.03 -20.80 17.39
CA PHE A 45 30.49 -22.14 17.49
C PHE A 45 29.08 -22.06 18.03
N PHE A 46 28.10 -22.47 17.23
CA PHE A 46 26.69 -22.50 17.56
C PHE A 46 26.29 -23.92 17.94
N VAL A 47 25.50 -24.05 18.99
CA VAL A 47 25.01 -25.33 19.49
C VAL A 47 23.60 -25.16 20.04
N LEU A 48 22.76 -26.16 19.79
CA LEU A 48 21.48 -26.33 20.45
C LEU A 48 21.70 -26.95 21.83
N ASP A 49 21.12 -26.40 22.88
CA ASP A 49 21.17 -26.97 24.22
C ASP A 49 20.56 -28.38 24.29
N ALA A 50 21.05 -29.22 25.17
CA ALA A 50 20.55 -30.61 25.32
C ALA A 50 19.07 -30.68 25.68
N ASP A 51 18.54 -29.64 26.33
CA ASP A 51 17.10 -29.49 26.64
C ASP A 51 16.26 -28.95 25.47
N MET A 52 16.92 -28.66 24.31
CA MET A 52 16.31 -28.12 23.08
C MET A 52 15.56 -26.79 23.28
N ARG A 53 15.84 -26.05 24.34
CA ARG A 53 15.15 -24.80 24.65
C ARG A 53 15.85 -23.55 24.17
N SER A 54 17.16 -23.61 23.95
CA SER A 54 17.93 -22.47 23.49
C SER A 54 19.08 -22.83 22.55
N VAL A 55 19.44 -21.89 21.70
CA VAL A 55 20.64 -21.93 20.85
C VAL A 55 21.68 -20.98 21.45
N ARG A 56 22.88 -21.52 21.75
CA ARG A 56 24.01 -20.75 22.29
C ARG A 56 25.13 -20.62 21.29
N TRP A 57 26.02 -19.64 21.51
CA TRP A 57 27.24 -19.48 20.70
C TRP A 57 28.45 -19.07 21.52
N GLU A 58 29.60 -19.63 21.18
CA GLU A 58 30.91 -19.37 21.82
C GLU A 58 32.00 -19.10 20.75
N PRO A 59 33.07 -18.33 21.06
CA PRO A 59 33.27 -17.52 22.26
C PRO A 59 32.41 -16.23 22.22
N SER A 60 31.98 -15.78 23.37
CA SER A 60 31.27 -14.51 23.52
C SER A 60 31.98 -13.63 24.56
N LYS A 61 32.09 -12.31 24.28
CA LYS A 61 32.52 -11.34 25.27
C LYS A 61 31.41 -10.98 26.25
N LYS A 62 30.17 -11.41 25.93
CA LYS A 62 28.98 -11.20 26.77
C LYS A 62 28.88 -12.35 27.77
N ASP A 63 28.20 -12.08 28.88
CA ASP A 63 27.75 -13.10 29.81
C ASP A 63 27.10 -14.26 29.06
N SER A 64 27.28 -15.49 29.54
CA SER A 64 26.72 -16.69 28.92
C SER A 64 25.21 -16.57 28.69
N GLU A 65 24.48 -15.91 29.60
CA GLU A 65 23.06 -15.61 29.48
C GLU A 65 22.70 -14.68 28.30
N LYS A 66 23.62 -13.83 27.87
CA LYS A 66 23.43 -12.89 26.73
C LYS A 66 23.91 -13.46 25.40
N ALA A 67 24.47 -14.66 25.41
CA ALA A 67 24.99 -15.35 24.20
C ALA A 67 24.10 -16.53 23.83
N LYS A 68 22.81 -16.42 24.07
CA LYS A 68 21.78 -17.43 23.72
C LYS A 68 20.52 -16.77 23.17
N ILE A 69 19.76 -17.56 22.46
CA ILE A 69 18.39 -17.25 22.02
C ILE A 69 17.49 -18.39 22.46
N GLU A 70 16.42 -18.10 23.18
CA GLU A 70 15.45 -19.10 23.55
C GLU A 70 14.56 -19.43 22.34
N ILE A 71 14.35 -20.72 22.06
CA ILE A 71 13.52 -21.19 20.92
C ILE A 71 12.11 -20.61 20.98
N LYS A 72 11.54 -20.45 22.20
CA LYS A 72 10.19 -19.84 22.36
C LYS A 72 10.12 -18.36 21.93
N SER A 73 11.26 -17.66 21.87
CA SER A 73 11.33 -16.27 21.43
C SER A 73 11.52 -16.12 19.92
N VAL A 74 11.82 -17.23 19.21
CA VAL A 74 12.00 -17.23 17.77
C VAL A 74 10.64 -17.06 17.09
N LYS A 75 10.54 -15.99 16.30
CA LYS A 75 9.35 -15.68 15.52
C LYS A 75 9.40 -16.31 14.14
N GLU A 76 10.58 -16.31 13.53
CA GLU A 76 10.77 -16.76 12.16
C GLU A 76 12.22 -17.14 11.88
N VAL A 77 12.43 -18.07 10.93
CA VAL A 77 13.76 -18.39 10.38
C VAL A 77 13.75 -18.18 8.86
N ARG A 78 14.53 -17.21 8.40
CA ARG A 78 14.61 -16.76 7.00
C ARG A 78 15.83 -17.34 6.32
N VAL A 79 15.67 -17.87 5.12
CA VAL A 79 16.78 -18.36 4.29
C VAL A 79 17.21 -17.28 3.31
N GLY A 80 18.53 -17.18 3.08
CA GLY A 80 19.10 -16.21 2.16
C GLY A 80 19.33 -14.83 2.77
N LYS A 81 19.77 -13.87 1.96
CA LYS A 81 20.10 -12.50 2.35
C LYS A 81 18.82 -11.64 2.52
N LYS A 82 17.95 -12.01 3.44
CA LYS A 82 16.62 -11.37 3.61
C LYS A 82 16.62 -10.19 4.57
N THR A 83 17.67 -9.95 5.33
CA THR A 83 17.80 -8.82 6.26
C THR A 83 18.63 -7.68 5.66
N PRO A 84 18.41 -6.42 6.08
CA PRO A 84 19.24 -5.29 5.64
C PRO A 84 20.74 -5.48 5.93
N ILE A 85 21.08 -6.15 7.03
CA ILE A 85 22.45 -6.44 7.41
C ILE A 85 23.12 -7.35 6.39
N LEU A 86 22.47 -8.44 5.98
CA LEU A 86 23.01 -9.39 5.00
C LEU A 86 23.06 -8.83 3.57
N ARG A 87 22.26 -7.80 3.27
CA ARG A 87 22.24 -7.11 1.97
C ARG A 87 23.17 -5.93 1.88
N SER A 88 23.85 -5.53 2.98
CA SER A 88 24.69 -4.35 2.98
C SER A 88 25.83 -4.45 1.95
N ASN A 89 26.13 -3.32 1.30
CA ASN A 89 27.14 -3.21 0.27
C ASN A 89 28.51 -3.70 0.77
N GLY A 90 29.22 -4.48 -0.04
CA GLY A 90 30.52 -5.07 0.28
C GLY A 90 30.48 -6.33 1.14
N LEU A 91 29.34 -6.65 1.75
CA LEU A 91 29.16 -7.89 2.50
C LEU A 91 28.45 -8.95 1.66
N SER A 92 27.45 -8.55 0.91
CA SER A 92 26.60 -9.47 0.15
C SER A 92 27.37 -10.30 -0.90
N ASP A 93 28.49 -9.78 -1.40
CA ASP A 93 29.31 -10.46 -2.41
C ASP A 93 30.32 -11.48 -1.81
N GLN A 94 30.44 -11.52 -0.48
CA GLN A 94 31.40 -12.37 0.20
C GLN A 94 30.94 -13.81 0.42
N PHE A 95 29.65 -14.11 0.17
CA PHE A 95 29.09 -15.45 0.34
C PHE A 95 27.84 -15.64 -0.54
N PRO A 96 27.52 -16.87 -0.96
CA PRO A 96 26.32 -17.19 -1.73
C PRO A 96 25.03 -16.99 -0.91
N ASP A 97 23.90 -16.74 -1.57
CA ASP A 97 22.60 -16.52 -0.92
C ASP A 97 22.17 -17.76 -0.12
N GLU A 98 22.38 -18.95 -0.68
CA GLU A 98 22.05 -20.24 -0.06
C GLU A 98 22.87 -20.56 1.21
N CYS A 99 23.98 -19.86 1.44
CA CYS A 99 24.81 -20.04 2.65
C CYS A 99 24.41 -19.08 3.77
N ALA A 100 23.41 -18.23 3.58
CA ALA A 100 22.96 -17.27 4.57
C ALA A 100 21.58 -17.62 5.14
N PHE A 101 21.37 -17.33 6.41
CA PHE A 101 20.04 -17.37 7.04
C PHE A 101 20.00 -16.44 8.24
N SER A 102 18.78 -16.09 8.67
CA SER A 102 18.55 -15.21 9.81
C SER A 102 17.52 -15.80 10.76
N ILE A 103 17.77 -15.70 12.05
CA ILE A 103 16.82 -16.03 13.11
C ILE A 103 16.20 -14.72 13.59
N ILE A 104 14.91 -14.56 13.39
CA ILE A 104 14.15 -13.42 13.88
C ILE A 104 13.52 -13.78 15.21
N TYR A 105 13.77 -12.98 16.25
CA TYR A 105 13.38 -13.32 17.61
C TYR A 105 12.99 -12.09 18.43
N GLY A 106 12.35 -12.34 19.56
CA GLY A 106 11.94 -11.30 20.50
C GLY A 106 10.76 -10.45 19.98
N ASP A 107 10.21 -9.63 20.87
CA ASP A 107 9.05 -8.80 20.56
C ASP A 107 9.36 -7.62 19.65
N ASN A 108 10.65 -7.24 19.56
CA ASN A 108 11.12 -6.18 18.68
C ASN A 108 11.60 -6.68 17.32
N TYR A 109 11.38 -7.95 16.99
CA TYR A 109 11.80 -8.57 15.71
C TYR A 109 13.30 -8.40 15.46
N GLU A 110 14.13 -8.61 16.48
CA GLU A 110 15.58 -8.58 16.34
C GLU A 110 16.06 -9.69 15.41
N SER A 111 17.14 -9.44 14.65
CA SER A 111 17.74 -10.44 13.78
C SER A 111 19.08 -10.95 14.30
N LEU A 112 19.28 -12.24 14.26
CA LEU A 112 20.57 -12.89 14.33
C LEU A 112 20.93 -13.40 12.94
N ASP A 113 21.84 -12.69 12.27
CA ASP A 113 22.24 -12.96 10.89
C ASP A 113 23.46 -13.86 10.85
N LEU A 114 23.35 -14.96 10.13
CA LEU A 114 24.31 -16.05 10.12
C LEU A 114 24.70 -16.46 8.71
N VAL A 115 25.97 -16.81 8.52
CA VAL A 115 26.50 -17.38 7.29
C VAL A 115 27.17 -18.71 7.61
N ALA A 116 26.75 -19.76 6.92
CA ALA A 116 27.28 -21.12 7.05
C ALA A 116 28.34 -21.43 5.98
N SER A 117 29.04 -22.53 6.17
CA SER A 117 30.03 -23.03 5.20
C SER A 117 29.42 -23.63 3.93
N SER A 118 28.17 -24.10 3.99
CA SER A 118 27.48 -24.71 2.87
C SER A 118 25.93 -24.53 3.02
N ALA A 119 25.22 -24.71 1.91
CA ALA A 119 23.76 -24.74 1.87
C ALA A 119 23.16 -25.89 2.70
N ASP A 120 23.86 -27.02 2.81
CA ASP A 120 23.39 -28.18 3.60
C ASP A 120 23.36 -27.85 5.10
N VAL A 121 24.37 -27.11 5.59
CA VAL A 121 24.39 -26.61 6.98
C VAL A 121 23.24 -25.64 7.23
N VAL A 122 22.97 -24.72 6.29
CA VAL A 122 21.82 -23.82 6.38
C VAL A 122 20.53 -24.62 6.44
N SER A 123 20.39 -25.58 5.53
CA SER A 123 19.20 -26.44 5.46
C SER A 123 18.96 -27.20 6.76
N ALA A 124 20.02 -27.77 7.36
CA ALA A 124 19.96 -28.49 8.63
C ALA A 124 19.49 -27.55 9.78
N TRP A 125 20.12 -26.38 9.90
CA TRP A 125 19.73 -25.41 10.96
C TRP A 125 18.33 -24.85 10.75
N VAL A 126 17.97 -24.49 9.53
CA VAL A 126 16.63 -23.93 9.24
C VAL A 126 15.53 -24.97 9.49
N MET A 127 15.72 -26.19 8.99
CA MET A 127 14.75 -27.28 9.19
C MET A 127 14.60 -27.64 10.66
N GLY A 128 15.73 -27.78 11.38
CA GLY A 128 15.73 -28.09 12.80
C GLY A 128 15.10 -26.97 13.63
N LEU A 129 15.43 -25.71 13.38
CA LEU A 129 14.83 -24.57 14.08
C LEU A 129 13.34 -24.44 13.80
N ARG A 130 12.92 -24.53 12.54
CA ARG A 130 11.50 -24.49 12.18
C ARG A 130 10.71 -25.59 12.84
N TYR A 131 11.29 -26.79 12.91
CA TYR A 131 10.69 -27.90 13.65
C TYR A 131 10.54 -27.59 15.14
N LEU A 132 11.62 -27.11 15.78
CA LEU A 132 11.61 -26.79 17.21
C LEU A 132 10.66 -25.64 17.55
N VAL A 133 10.57 -24.64 16.69
CA VAL A 133 9.61 -23.53 16.85
C VAL A 133 8.17 -24.04 16.75
N SER A 134 7.90 -24.96 15.83
CA SER A 134 6.56 -25.52 15.61
C SER A 134 6.20 -26.60 16.63
N TYR A 135 7.16 -27.41 17.09
CA TYR A 135 6.92 -28.58 17.92
C TYR A 135 7.65 -28.57 19.27
N GLY A 136 8.51 -27.58 19.52
CA GLY A 136 9.44 -27.57 20.66
C GLY A 136 8.84 -27.53 22.06
N LYS A 137 7.53 -27.48 22.17
CA LYS A 137 6.84 -27.69 23.46
C LYS A 137 6.39 -29.14 23.70
N HIS A 138 6.62 -30.04 22.75
CA HIS A 138 6.04 -31.37 22.78
C HIS A 138 7.08 -32.42 22.36
N THR A 139 7.55 -33.25 23.29
CA THR A 139 8.18 -34.51 22.97
C THR A 139 7.19 -35.36 22.15
N PRO A 140 7.66 -36.00 21.06
CA PRO A 140 6.79 -36.94 20.35
C PRO A 140 6.50 -38.11 21.26
N GLU A 141 5.37 -38.10 21.93
CA GLU A 141 4.81 -39.35 22.49
C GLU A 141 4.41 -40.22 21.31
N ALA A 142 4.79 -41.49 21.39
CA ALA A 142 4.46 -42.49 20.40
C ALA A 142 2.93 -42.56 20.18
N PRO A 143 2.44 -42.89 18.97
CA PRO A 143 1.04 -43.09 18.71
C PRO A 143 0.57 -44.32 19.54
N GLY A 144 -0.01 -44.03 20.67
CA GLY A 144 -0.57 -45.01 21.58
C GLY A 144 -1.98 -44.67 21.97
N THR A 145 -2.84 -45.58 21.64
CA THR A 145 -4.24 -45.76 22.10
C THR A 145 -5.34 -45.12 21.23
N GLY A 146 -5.88 -45.90 20.45
CA GLY A 146 -7.06 -46.09 19.66
C GLY A 146 -8.35 -45.27 19.95
N HIS A 147 -8.29 -43.97 20.24
CA HIS A 147 -9.47 -43.14 20.14
C HIS A 147 -9.40 -42.31 18.84
N PRO A 148 -10.48 -42.30 18.03
CA PRO A 148 -10.53 -41.44 16.86
C PRO A 148 -10.34 -39.99 17.30
N SER A 149 -9.56 -39.20 16.53
CA SER A 149 -9.38 -37.77 16.82
C SER A 149 -10.76 -37.09 16.86
N LEU A 150 -10.88 -36.01 17.63
CA LEU A 150 -12.14 -35.25 17.73
C LEU A 150 -12.63 -34.82 16.35
N ARG A 151 -11.69 -34.50 15.46
CA ARG A 151 -11.97 -34.12 14.08
C ARG A 151 -12.58 -35.26 13.28
N THR A 152 -11.99 -36.47 13.38
CA THR A 152 -12.49 -37.67 12.71
C THR A 152 -13.91 -38.00 13.21
N SER A 153 -14.16 -37.90 14.49
CA SER A 153 -15.51 -38.13 15.08
C SER A 153 -16.53 -37.14 14.53
N TRP A 154 -16.15 -35.85 14.41
CA TRP A 154 -17.05 -34.85 13.83
C TRP A 154 -17.33 -35.11 12.34
N ILE A 155 -16.30 -35.39 11.55
CA ILE A 155 -16.47 -35.68 10.12
C ILE A 155 -17.34 -36.91 9.91
N SER A 156 -17.13 -37.98 10.72
CA SER A 156 -17.99 -39.18 10.69
C SER A 156 -19.42 -38.84 11.03
N SER A 157 -19.69 -37.96 11.98
CA SER A 157 -21.05 -37.55 12.33
C SER A 157 -21.72 -36.77 11.18
N VAL A 158 -20.97 -35.98 10.42
CA VAL A 158 -21.48 -35.30 9.21
C VAL A 158 -21.84 -36.32 8.12
N PHE A 159 -21.02 -37.35 7.95
CA PHE A 159 -21.28 -38.44 7.04
C PHE A 159 -22.53 -39.21 7.43
N ASP A 160 -22.67 -39.61 8.72
CA ASP A 160 -23.81 -40.35 9.25
C ASP A 160 -25.14 -39.62 9.08
N LEU A 161 -25.14 -38.28 9.18
CA LEU A 161 -26.31 -37.45 8.90
C LEU A 161 -26.71 -37.47 7.43
N ALA A 162 -25.78 -37.73 6.54
CA ALA A 162 -26.02 -37.79 5.10
C ALA A 162 -26.38 -39.20 4.61
N ASP A 163 -26.02 -40.24 5.38
CA ASP A 163 -26.37 -41.63 5.15
C ASP A 163 -27.79 -41.93 5.67
N LEU A 164 -28.79 -41.52 4.88
CA LEU A 164 -30.18 -41.63 5.24
C LEU A 164 -30.64 -43.10 5.37
N GLU A 165 -29.98 -44.00 4.63
CA GLU A 165 -30.30 -45.42 4.58
C GLU A 165 -29.57 -46.26 5.66
N LYS A 166 -28.64 -45.58 6.40
CA LYS A 166 -27.74 -46.23 7.37
C LYS A 166 -26.95 -47.39 6.79
N SER A 167 -26.62 -47.32 5.53
CA SER A 167 -25.88 -48.34 4.79
C SER A 167 -24.37 -48.34 5.07
N GLY A 168 -23.87 -47.28 5.73
CA GLY A 168 -22.44 -47.01 5.86
C GLY A 168 -21.78 -46.52 4.59
N ARG A 169 -22.56 -46.17 3.55
CA ARG A 169 -22.12 -45.69 2.26
C ARG A 169 -23.04 -44.62 1.73
N ILE A 170 -22.47 -43.67 1.00
CA ILE A 170 -23.21 -42.63 0.31
C ILE A 170 -22.73 -42.51 -1.17
N PRO A 171 -23.56 -42.08 -2.10
CA PRO A 171 -23.16 -41.85 -3.48
C PRO A 171 -22.02 -40.80 -3.54
N VAL A 172 -21.06 -40.97 -4.46
CA VAL A 172 -19.97 -40.01 -4.68
C VAL A 172 -20.51 -38.59 -4.89
N SER A 173 -21.59 -38.41 -5.62
CA SER A 173 -22.23 -37.11 -5.83
C SER A 173 -22.68 -36.46 -4.54
N ARG A 174 -23.18 -37.24 -3.58
CA ARG A 174 -23.59 -36.77 -2.25
C ARG A 174 -22.36 -36.38 -1.41
N ALA A 175 -21.31 -37.21 -1.44
CA ALA A 175 -20.05 -36.93 -0.76
C ALA A 175 -19.41 -35.62 -1.27
N VAL A 176 -19.42 -35.40 -2.60
CA VAL A 176 -18.96 -34.15 -3.24
C VAL A 176 -19.77 -32.94 -2.77
N GLN A 177 -21.11 -33.07 -2.72
CA GLN A 177 -21.97 -31.99 -2.23
C GLN A 177 -21.69 -31.64 -0.77
N LEU A 178 -21.43 -32.64 0.09
CA LEU A 178 -21.09 -32.43 1.51
C LEU A 178 -19.78 -31.65 1.67
N ILE A 179 -18.72 -32.09 0.98
CA ILE A 179 -17.42 -31.38 1.02
C ILE A 179 -17.60 -29.96 0.50
N LYS A 180 -18.33 -29.77 -0.60
CA LYS A 180 -18.62 -28.46 -1.17
C LYS A 180 -19.42 -27.56 -0.22
N ALA A 181 -20.37 -28.10 0.53
CA ALA A 181 -21.13 -27.36 1.53
C ALA A 181 -20.25 -26.91 2.71
N LEU A 182 -19.31 -27.75 3.13
CA LEU A 182 -18.36 -27.44 4.19
C LEU A 182 -17.23 -26.51 3.74
N ASN A 183 -16.88 -26.54 2.46
CA ASN A 183 -15.81 -25.76 1.86
C ASN A 183 -16.22 -25.20 0.47
N PRO A 184 -17.02 -24.12 0.43
CA PRO A 184 -17.62 -23.61 -0.79
C PRO A 184 -16.61 -23.17 -1.88
N GLY A 185 -15.41 -22.74 -1.49
CA GLY A 185 -14.34 -22.30 -2.41
C GLY A 185 -13.72 -23.42 -3.23
N MET A 186 -13.87 -24.69 -2.81
CA MET A 186 -13.24 -25.82 -3.46
C MET A 186 -13.93 -26.17 -4.80
N LYS A 187 -13.15 -26.47 -5.83
CA LYS A 187 -13.67 -26.88 -7.14
C LYS A 187 -14.25 -28.30 -7.08
N THR A 188 -15.43 -28.49 -7.64
CA THR A 188 -16.10 -29.81 -7.72
C THR A 188 -15.21 -30.86 -8.36
N SER A 189 -14.53 -30.51 -9.46
CA SER A 189 -13.60 -31.40 -10.17
C SER A 189 -12.45 -31.89 -9.31
N THR A 190 -11.93 -31.05 -8.41
CA THR A 190 -10.84 -31.42 -7.49
C THR A 190 -11.33 -32.47 -6.49
N ILE A 191 -12.54 -32.30 -5.96
CA ILE A 191 -13.14 -33.24 -5.03
C ILE A 191 -13.40 -34.60 -5.69
N GLU A 192 -13.97 -34.58 -6.89
CA GLU A 192 -14.24 -35.79 -7.69
C GLU A 192 -12.96 -36.55 -8.04
N LEU A 193 -11.91 -35.81 -8.44
CA LEU A 193 -10.63 -36.39 -8.74
C LEU A 193 -10.04 -37.10 -7.53
N LYS A 194 -10.13 -36.46 -6.35
CA LYS A 194 -9.63 -37.06 -5.09
C LYS A 194 -10.36 -38.36 -4.74
N PHE A 195 -11.67 -38.41 -4.84
CA PHE A 195 -12.40 -39.63 -4.62
C PHE A 195 -12.01 -40.75 -5.60
N LYS A 196 -11.82 -40.44 -6.89
CA LYS A 196 -11.33 -41.39 -7.88
C LYS A 196 -9.92 -41.91 -7.56
N GLU A 197 -9.05 -41.04 -7.09
CA GLU A 197 -7.68 -41.40 -6.67
C GLU A 197 -7.70 -42.36 -5.48
N LEU A 198 -8.44 -42.03 -4.42
CA LEU A 198 -8.55 -42.85 -3.20
C LEU A 198 -9.25 -44.19 -3.48
N GLN A 199 -10.32 -44.20 -4.30
CA GLN A 199 -11.00 -45.42 -4.69
C GLN A 199 -10.08 -46.36 -5.50
N LYS A 200 -9.22 -45.81 -6.34
CA LYS A 200 -8.21 -46.57 -7.09
C LYS A 200 -7.14 -47.16 -6.16
N ALA A 201 -6.67 -46.35 -5.21
CA ALA A 201 -5.66 -46.77 -4.23
C ALA A 201 -6.16 -47.87 -3.29
N SER A 202 -7.45 -47.84 -2.92
CA SER A 202 -8.08 -48.84 -2.04
C SER A 202 -8.59 -50.08 -2.80
N GLU A 203 -8.38 -50.20 -4.09
CA GLU A 203 -8.89 -51.30 -4.95
C GLU A 203 -10.43 -51.46 -4.87
N ARG A 204 -11.17 -50.42 -4.50
CA ARG A 204 -12.64 -50.41 -4.34
C ARG A 204 -13.27 -49.43 -5.35
N PRO A 205 -13.24 -49.71 -6.66
CA PRO A 205 -13.94 -48.89 -7.61
C PRO A 205 -15.44 -48.98 -7.40
N GLY A 206 -16.13 -47.85 -7.24
CA GLY A 206 -17.56 -47.82 -7.05
C GLY A 206 -18.15 -46.44 -7.21
N THR A 207 -19.47 -46.37 -7.29
CA THR A 207 -20.26 -45.13 -7.33
C THR A 207 -20.58 -44.62 -5.92
N GLU A 208 -20.14 -45.36 -4.89
CA GLU A 208 -20.40 -45.05 -3.48
C GLU A 208 -19.09 -44.89 -2.71
N VAL A 209 -19.15 -44.10 -1.65
CA VAL A 209 -18.05 -43.76 -0.74
C VAL A 209 -18.42 -44.27 0.67
N ALA A 210 -17.53 -45.03 1.32
CA ALA A 210 -17.65 -45.39 2.70
C ALA A 210 -17.12 -44.27 3.64
N CYS A 211 -17.49 -44.35 4.93
CA CYS A 211 -17.15 -43.30 5.88
C CYS A 211 -15.65 -43.07 6.05
N ASP A 212 -14.85 -44.13 6.08
CA ASP A 212 -13.39 -44.08 6.17
C ASP A 212 -12.77 -43.31 5.00
N LEU A 213 -13.21 -43.59 3.79
CA LEU A 213 -12.76 -42.94 2.58
C LEU A 213 -13.19 -41.45 2.51
N PHE A 214 -14.40 -41.14 3.02
CA PHE A 214 -14.90 -39.78 3.13
C PHE A 214 -14.06 -38.95 4.10
N VAL A 215 -13.75 -39.50 5.28
CA VAL A 215 -12.91 -38.86 6.27
C VAL A 215 -11.52 -38.57 5.72
N GLU A 216 -10.90 -39.57 5.06
CA GLU A 216 -9.58 -39.40 4.43
C GLU A 216 -9.60 -38.31 3.37
N ALA A 217 -10.57 -38.36 2.44
CA ALA A 217 -10.72 -37.35 1.40
C ALA A 217 -10.91 -35.96 1.98
N TYR A 218 -11.76 -35.81 3.00
CA TYR A 218 -11.98 -34.53 3.67
C TYR A 218 -10.70 -34.02 4.35
N CYS A 219 -10.01 -34.85 5.09
CA CYS A 219 -8.78 -34.46 5.79
C CYS A 219 -7.69 -34.00 4.82
N GLU A 220 -7.50 -34.71 3.71
CA GLU A 220 -6.49 -34.33 2.73
C GLU A 220 -6.86 -33.07 1.94
N LEU A 221 -8.11 -32.91 1.57
CA LEU A 221 -8.57 -31.76 0.78
C LEU A 221 -8.75 -30.48 1.63
N CYS A 222 -9.28 -30.61 2.84
CA CYS A 222 -9.73 -29.48 3.64
C CYS A 222 -8.75 -29.07 4.75
N THR A 223 -7.58 -29.70 4.85
CA THR A 223 -6.53 -29.29 5.78
C THR A 223 -5.54 -28.39 5.08
N ARG A 224 -5.40 -27.18 5.60
CA ARG A 224 -4.34 -26.26 5.19
C ARG A 224 -3.14 -26.47 6.11
N PRO A 225 -1.99 -26.99 5.60
CA PRO A 225 -0.84 -27.30 6.44
C PRO A 225 -0.33 -26.11 7.24
N GLU A 226 -0.31 -24.92 6.65
CA GLU A 226 0.14 -23.70 7.30
C GLU A 226 -0.75 -23.27 8.48
N ILE A 227 -2.06 -23.49 8.39
CA ILE A 227 -2.99 -23.23 9.50
C ILE A 227 -2.90 -24.33 10.56
N PHE A 228 -2.73 -25.59 10.14
CA PHE A 228 -2.52 -26.70 11.05
C PHE A 228 -1.26 -26.50 11.92
N PHE A 229 -0.14 -26.10 11.31
CA PHE A 229 1.09 -25.78 12.04
C PHE A 229 0.87 -24.62 13.02
N LEU A 230 0.12 -23.61 12.62
CA LEU A 230 -0.22 -22.48 13.49
C LEU A 230 -1.07 -22.94 14.68
N LEU A 231 -2.09 -23.80 14.46
CA LEU A 231 -2.89 -24.36 15.53
C LEU A 231 -2.01 -25.14 16.51
N VAL A 232 -1.15 -26.05 16.03
CA VAL A 232 -0.24 -26.84 16.85
C VAL A 232 0.70 -25.98 17.67
N GLN A 233 1.15 -24.85 17.13
CA GLN A 233 2.05 -23.91 17.81
C GLN A 233 1.40 -23.30 19.06
N PHE A 234 0.12 -22.97 19.01
CA PHE A 234 -0.62 -22.33 20.10
C PHE A 234 -1.42 -23.30 20.97
N SER A 235 -1.72 -24.49 20.46
CA SER A 235 -2.51 -25.48 21.15
C SER A 235 -1.72 -26.19 22.28
N SER A 236 -2.32 -26.31 23.45
CA SER A 236 -1.77 -27.07 24.56
C SER A 236 -1.82 -28.60 24.33
N ASN A 237 -2.71 -29.08 23.47
CA ASN A 237 -2.98 -30.50 23.22
C ASN A 237 -2.80 -30.95 21.75
N LYS A 238 -2.44 -30.07 20.85
CA LYS A 238 -2.22 -30.29 19.41
C LYS A 238 -3.47 -30.57 18.54
N GLU A 239 -4.63 -30.73 19.14
CA GLU A 239 -5.86 -31.03 18.41
C GLU A 239 -6.79 -29.82 18.28
N TYR A 240 -6.83 -28.96 19.29
CA TYR A 240 -7.69 -27.77 19.31
C TYR A 240 -7.10 -26.66 20.17
N LEU A 241 -7.61 -25.46 20.01
CA LEU A 241 -7.36 -24.31 20.87
C LEU A 241 -8.42 -24.25 21.96
N GLY A 242 -8.04 -24.48 23.22
CA GLY A 242 -8.89 -24.17 24.35
C GLY A 242 -9.05 -22.66 24.53
N LEU A 243 -9.94 -22.23 25.44
CA LEU A 243 -10.20 -20.79 25.65
C LEU A 243 -8.92 -20.01 26.00
N LYS A 244 -8.04 -20.56 26.82
CA LYS A 244 -6.76 -19.94 27.20
C LYS A 244 -5.78 -19.87 26.01
N ASP A 245 -5.74 -20.91 25.20
CA ASP A 245 -4.89 -20.94 24.00
C ASP A 245 -5.38 -19.93 22.98
N LEU A 246 -6.70 -19.84 22.78
CA LEU A 246 -7.32 -18.88 21.87
C LEU A 246 -7.12 -17.44 22.36
N LEU A 247 -7.30 -17.19 23.66
CA LEU A 247 -7.07 -15.89 24.27
C LEU A 247 -5.62 -15.43 24.04
N MET A 248 -4.66 -16.31 24.32
CA MET A 248 -3.24 -16.01 24.09
C MET A 248 -2.95 -15.73 22.59
N PHE A 249 -3.54 -16.50 21.69
CA PHE A 249 -3.40 -16.26 20.25
C PHE A 249 -3.94 -14.88 19.84
N LEU A 250 -5.14 -14.51 20.32
CA LEU A 250 -5.79 -13.26 19.99
C LEU A 250 -5.03 -12.04 20.55
N GLU A 251 -4.51 -12.13 21.78
CA GLU A 251 -3.76 -11.03 22.39
C GLU A 251 -2.33 -10.89 21.82
N VAL A 252 -1.60 -12.00 21.74
CA VAL A 252 -0.17 -11.96 21.40
C VAL A 252 0.06 -11.84 19.88
N GLU A 253 -0.63 -12.69 19.10
CA GLU A 253 -0.39 -12.74 17.66
C GLU A 253 -1.31 -11.81 16.86
N GLN A 254 -2.58 -11.73 17.24
CA GLN A 254 -3.54 -10.87 16.55
C GLN A 254 -3.54 -9.43 17.07
N GLY A 255 -2.82 -9.15 18.16
CA GLY A 255 -2.70 -7.81 18.72
C GLY A 255 -4.00 -7.23 19.26
N MET A 256 -4.96 -8.06 19.63
CA MET A 256 -6.23 -7.62 20.20
C MET A 256 -6.06 -7.22 21.66
N GLU A 257 -6.65 -6.10 22.07
CA GLU A 257 -6.62 -5.62 23.45
C GLU A 257 -7.85 -6.05 24.22
N GLY A 258 -7.65 -6.42 25.49
CA GLY A 258 -8.75 -6.70 26.42
C GLY A 258 -9.62 -7.87 26.01
N VAL A 259 -9.02 -8.92 25.47
CA VAL A 259 -9.74 -10.14 25.10
C VAL A 259 -10.21 -10.85 26.36
N THR A 260 -11.49 -11.19 26.41
CA THR A 260 -12.09 -11.93 27.51
C THR A 260 -12.44 -13.36 27.12
N GLU A 261 -12.65 -14.23 28.11
CA GLU A 261 -13.11 -15.60 27.85
C GLU A 261 -14.48 -15.61 27.15
N GLU A 262 -15.37 -14.66 27.46
CA GLU A 262 -16.66 -14.51 26.78
C GLU A 262 -16.48 -14.22 25.29
N LYS A 263 -15.50 -13.39 24.94
CA LYS A 263 -15.18 -13.13 23.53
C LYS A 263 -14.63 -14.37 22.84
N CYS A 264 -13.82 -15.15 23.50
CA CYS A 264 -13.35 -16.44 22.98
C CYS A 264 -14.52 -17.42 22.76
N LEU A 265 -15.46 -17.50 23.72
CA LEU A 265 -16.66 -18.33 23.59
C LEU A 265 -17.56 -17.87 22.42
N GLU A 266 -17.70 -16.56 22.21
CA GLU A 266 -18.42 -16.01 21.05
C GLU A 266 -17.79 -16.48 19.73
N ILE A 267 -16.46 -16.42 19.64
CA ILE A 267 -15.71 -16.90 18.45
C ILE A 267 -15.92 -18.41 18.27
N VAL A 268 -15.79 -19.21 19.34
CA VAL A 268 -16.03 -20.64 19.28
C VAL A 268 -17.46 -20.93 18.84
N GLY A 269 -18.46 -20.28 19.43
CA GLY A 269 -19.87 -20.44 19.09
C GLY A 269 -20.18 -20.13 17.63
N LYS A 270 -19.48 -19.11 17.06
CA LYS A 270 -19.69 -18.64 15.69
C LYS A 270 -19.00 -19.52 14.65
N TYR A 271 -17.79 -19.99 14.93
CA TYR A 271 -16.93 -20.60 13.92
C TYR A 271 -16.71 -22.12 14.10
N GLU A 272 -16.85 -22.68 15.31
CA GLU A 272 -16.66 -24.10 15.52
C GLU A 272 -17.81 -24.92 14.89
N PRO A 273 -17.53 -25.80 13.95
CA PRO A 273 -18.59 -26.58 13.29
C PRO A 273 -19.12 -27.74 14.17
N SER A 274 -18.30 -28.29 15.04
CA SER A 274 -18.70 -29.44 15.89
C SER A 274 -19.58 -28.99 17.05
N LYS A 275 -20.62 -29.76 17.35
CA LYS A 275 -21.48 -29.52 18.50
C LYS A 275 -20.67 -29.62 19.79
N GLU A 276 -19.83 -30.65 19.88
CA GLU A 276 -18.99 -30.92 21.04
C GLU A 276 -18.02 -29.75 21.32
N GLY A 277 -17.37 -29.18 20.27
CA GLY A 277 -16.46 -28.06 20.42
C GLY A 277 -17.18 -26.82 20.92
N ARG A 278 -18.38 -26.53 20.43
CA ARG A 278 -19.20 -25.40 20.92
C ARG A 278 -19.63 -25.59 22.38
N GLU A 279 -20.01 -26.80 22.77
CA GLU A 279 -20.43 -27.09 24.15
C GLU A 279 -19.27 -27.10 25.15
N LYS A 280 -18.11 -27.61 24.74
CA LYS A 280 -16.90 -27.66 25.58
C LYS A 280 -16.03 -26.42 25.50
N GLY A 281 -16.31 -25.48 24.59
CA GLY A 281 -15.59 -24.22 24.47
C GLY A 281 -14.20 -24.36 23.84
N TYR A 282 -14.02 -25.12 22.77
CA TYR A 282 -12.77 -25.21 22.04
C TYR A 282 -12.95 -24.98 20.54
N LEU A 283 -11.87 -24.56 19.87
CA LEU A 283 -11.81 -24.30 18.45
C LEU A 283 -10.86 -25.30 17.79
N ALA A 284 -11.39 -26.27 17.06
CA ALA A 284 -10.61 -27.26 16.33
C ALA A 284 -10.12 -26.66 14.98
N ILE A 285 -9.34 -27.46 14.23
CA ILE A 285 -8.69 -26.96 12.99
C ILE A 285 -9.70 -26.40 11.97
N ASP A 286 -10.87 -27.00 11.83
CA ASP A 286 -11.87 -26.54 10.88
C ASP A 286 -12.53 -25.22 11.34
N GLY A 287 -12.82 -25.11 12.64
CA GLY A 287 -13.31 -23.88 13.24
C GLY A 287 -12.24 -22.76 13.20
N PHE A 288 -11.01 -23.08 13.49
CA PHE A 288 -9.89 -22.14 13.42
C PHE A 288 -9.65 -21.65 12.00
N THR A 289 -9.71 -22.54 11.01
CA THR A 289 -9.63 -22.16 9.59
C THR A 289 -10.78 -21.23 9.20
N ARG A 290 -12.01 -21.51 9.60
CA ARG A 290 -13.17 -20.65 9.35
C ARG A 290 -13.01 -19.28 9.99
N TYR A 291 -12.51 -19.21 11.22
CA TYR A 291 -12.22 -17.95 11.89
C TYR A 291 -11.19 -17.11 11.12
N LEU A 292 -10.06 -17.73 10.75
CA LEU A 292 -9.00 -17.03 10.02
C LEU A 292 -9.43 -16.56 8.62
N LEU A 293 -10.38 -17.25 7.98
CA LEU A 293 -10.98 -16.86 6.68
C LEU A 293 -12.13 -15.86 6.79
N SER A 294 -12.60 -15.60 8.00
CA SER A 294 -13.77 -14.77 8.24
C SER A 294 -13.49 -13.28 8.08
N ALA A 295 -14.57 -12.51 7.95
CA ALA A 295 -14.51 -11.06 7.95
C ALA A 295 -13.91 -10.48 9.26
N ASP A 296 -14.02 -11.21 10.38
CA ASP A 296 -13.46 -10.80 11.68
C ASP A 296 -11.92 -10.86 11.68
N CYS A 297 -11.34 -11.67 10.79
CA CYS A 297 -9.90 -11.84 10.64
C CYS A 297 -9.33 -11.23 9.34
N SER A 298 -10.10 -10.37 8.67
CA SER A 298 -9.65 -9.64 7.48
C SER A 298 -8.47 -8.73 7.81
N ILE A 299 -7.61 -8.48 6.84
CA ILE A 299 -6.52 -7.51 6.94
C ILE A 299 -7.00 -6.09 7.23
N PHE A 300 -8.21 -5.75 6.79
CA PHE A 300 -8.76 -4.40 6.89
C PHE A 300 -9.35 -4.13 8.28
N ASP A 301 -8.88 -3.07 8.94
CA ASP A 301 -9.35 -2.66 10.26
C ASP A 301 -10.86 -2.36 10.25
N PRO A 302 -11.68 -3.08 11.06
CA PRO A 302 -13.12 -2.88 11.14
C PRO A 302 -13.54 -1.45 11.52
N GLN A 303 -12.71 -0.69 12.21
CA GLN A 303 -13.00 0.70 12.56
C GLN A 303 -13.22 1.56 11.31
N HIS A 304 -12.41 1.32 10.28
CA HIS A 304 -12.49 2.03 9.02
C HIS A 304 -13.66 1.61 8.11
N ARG A 305 -14.44 0.61 8.52
CA ARG A 305 -15.73 0.28 7.85
C ARG A 305 -16.84 1.29 8.14
N LYS A 306 -16.63 2.14 9.13
CA LYS A 306 -17.49 3.26 9.49
C LYS A 306 -16.69 4.55 9.45
N VAL A 307 -17.38 5.68 9.39
CA VAL A 307 -16.74 6.98 9.55
C VAL A 307 -16.11 7.04 10.94
N CYS A 308 -14.79 7.17 10.98
CA CYS A 308 -14.00 7.14 12.21
C CYS A 308 -13.01 8.31 12.34
N GLN A 309 -12.77 9.05 11.26
CA GLN A 309 -11.94 10.25 11.27
C GLN A 309 -12.74 11.47 11.74
N ASP A 310 -12.03 12.50 12.23
CA ASP A 310 -12.63 13.78 12.55
C ASP A 310 -13.18 14.43 11.27
N MET A 311 -14.48 14.65 11.19
CA MET A 311 -15.17 15.26 10.05
C MET A 311 -15.53 16.74 10.29
N ALA A 312 -15.09 17.32 11.40
CA ALA A 312 -15.35 18.70 11.79
C ALA A 312 -14.24 19.69 11.39
N GLN A 313 -13.20 19.22 10.71
CA GLN A 313 -12.14 20.07 10.14
C GLN A 313 -12.65 20.80 8.89
N PRO A 314 -12.02 21.93 8.48
CA PRO A 314 -12.34 22.59 7.22
C PRO A 314 -12.32 21.64 6.02
N LEU A 315 -13.21 21.85 5.06
CA LEU A 315 -13.31 21.02 3.84
C LEU A 315 -11.97 20.88 3.11
N SER A 316 -11.13 21.92 3.14
CA SER A 316 -9.80 21.92 2.56
C SER A 316 -8.80 20.96 3.23
N HIS A 317 -9.13 20.40 4.39
CA HIS A 317 -8.26 19.48 5.13
C HIS A 317 -8.46 18.00 4.75
N TYR A 318 -9.26 17.70 3.75
CA TYR A 318 -9.55 16.32 3.32
C TYR A 318 -9.11 16.09 1.88
N TYR A 319 -8.70 14.85 1.61
CA TYR A 319 -8.75 14.32 0.25
C TYR A 319 -10.19 13.99 -0.07
N ILE A 320 -10.61 14.32 -1.28
CA ILE A 320 -11.99 14.21 -1.75
C ILE A 320 -12.02 13.31 -2.98
N SER A 321 -12.70 12.18 -2.88
CA SER A 321 -12.86 11.24 -3.98
C SER A 321 -13.50 11.92 -5.19
N SER A 322 -12.77 12.03 -6.29
CA SER A 322 -13.14 12.86 -7.44
C SER A 322 -13.10 12.07 -8.75
N ALA A 323 -14.15 12.19 -9.54
CA ALA A 323 -14.25 11.60 -10.87
C ALA A 323 -14.09 12.66 -11.96
N HIS A 324 -13.38 12.28 -13.03
CA HIS A 324 -13.32 12.99 -14.30
C HIS A 324 -14.15 12.24 -15.32
N SER A 325 -14.99 12.95 -16.07
CA SER A 325 -15.79 12.37 -17.17
C SER A 325 -16.57 11.09 -16.81
N ALA A 326 -17.21 11.06 -15.63
CA ALA A 326 -17.92 9.88 -15.12
C ALA A 326 -19.10 9.39 -16.02
N CYS A 327 -19.48 10.14 -17.02
CA CYS A 327 -20.49 9.73 -18.00
C CYS A 327 -19.97 8.76 -19.07
N LEU A 328 -18.65 8.53 -19.14
CA LEU A 328 -18.06 7.67 -20.16
C LEU A 328 -17.84 6.25 -19.62
N LEU A 329 -18.08 5.27 -20.48
CA LEU A 329 -17.84 3.86 -20.17
C LEU A 329 -16.51 3.34 -20.72
N GLU A 330 -15.97 4.02 -21.74
CA GLU A 330 -14.78 3.60 -22.47
C GLU A 330 -13.74 4.73 -22.48
N ASP A 331 -13.17 5.06 -23.64
CA ASP A 331 -12.18 6.13 -23.77
C ASP A 331 -12.79 7.55 -23.66
N ASN A 332 -11.98 8.54 -23.43
CA ASN A 332 -12.43 9.93 -23.23
C ASN A 332 -12.84 10.65 -24.52
N PHE A 333 -12.60 10.09 -25.68
CA PHE A 333 -12.82 10.76 -26.97
C PHE A 333 -13.99 10.18 -27.78
N TRP A 334 -14.06 8.86 -27.87
CA TRP A 334 -15.08 8.12 -28.66
C TRP A 334 -16.09 7.37 -27.78
N GLY A 335 -15.84 7.30 -26.47
CA GLY A 335 -16.66 6.55 -25.53
C GLY A 335 -18.12 6.99 -25.55
N ARG A 336 -19.01 6.03 -25.35
CA ARG A 336 -20.45 6.28 -25.23
C ARG A 336 -20.77 6.88 -23.88
N SER A 337 -21.52 7.97 -23.88
CA SER A 337 -22.06 8.55 -22.65
C SER A 337 -23.20 7.69 -22.10
N ASP A 338 -23.08 7.29 -20.84
CA ASP A 338 -24.08 6.50 -20.13
C ASP A 338 -24.24 7.01 -18.69
N ILE A 339 -25.46 6.95 -18.20
CA ILE A 339 -25.79 7.34 -16.82
C ILE A 339 -25.25 6.35 -15.78
N SER A 340 -24.97 5.11 -16.16
CA SER A 340 -24.48 4.07 -15.26
C SER A 340 -23.10 4.43 -14.64
N GLY A 341 -22.28 5.18 -15.36
CA GLY A 341 -21.00 5.66 -14.85
C GLY A 341 -21.16 6.59 -13.63
N TYR A 342 -22.15 7.46 -13.64
CA TYR A 342 -22.46 8.30 -12.49
C TYR A 342 -22.94 7.49 -11.29
N ILE A 343 -23.83 6.52 -11.52
CA ILE A 343 -24.35 5.63 -10.47
C ILE A 343 -23.18 4.85 -9.85
N SER A 344 -22.30 4.29 -10.68
CA SER A 344 -21.13 3.55 -10.23
C SER A 344 -20.18 4.41 -9.41
N ALA A 345 -19.84 5.61 -9.89
CA ALA A 345 -18.96 6.52 -9.17
C ALA A 345 -19.54 6.93 -7.80
N LEU A 346 -20.81 7.31 -7.75
CA LEU A 346 -21.52 7.66 -6.51
C LEU A 346 -21.63 6.46 -5.56
N GLY A 347 -21.87 5.27 -6.08
CA GLY A 347 -21.92 4.01 -5.32
C GLY A 347 -20.58 3.63 -4.68
N LEU A 348 -19.47 4.02 -5.31
CA LEU A 348 -18.12 3.87 -4.76
C LEU A 348 -17.74 4.98 -3.77
N GLY A 349 -18.65 5.91 -3.46
CA GLY A 349 -18.41 7.00 -2.51
C GLY A 349 -17.74 8.23 -3.12
N CYS A 350 -17.72 8.38 -4.45
CA CYS A 350 -17.22 9.60 -5.10
C CYS A 350 -17.98 10.85 -4.62
N ARG A 351 -17.24 11.92 -4.29
CA ARG A 351 -17.80 13.18 -3.75
C ARG A 351 -17.54 14.39 -4.62
N SER A 352 -16.94 14.21 -5.78
CA SER A 352 -16.80 15.26 -6.78
C SER A 352 -17.01 14.69 -8.16
N ILE A 353 -17.96 15.20 -8.90
CA ILE A 353 -18.35 14.77 -10.25
C ILE A 353 -18.33 15.95 -11.19
N GLU A 354 -17.75 15.74 -12.38
CA GLU A 354 -17.73 16.72 -13.45
C GLU A 354 -18.92 16.56 -14.39
N LEU A 355 -19.55 17.68 -14.75
CA LEU A 355 -20.63 17.78 -15.72
C LEU A 355 -20.25 18.83 -16.78
N VAL A 356 -20.00 18.39 -18.01
CA VAL A 356 -19.71 19.28 -19.13
C VAL A 356 -21.01 19.55 -19.88
N LEU A 357 -21.48 20.81 -19.83
CA LEU A 357 -22.78 21.28 -20.35
C LEU A 357 -22.61 21.81 -21.76
N TRP A 358 -23.35 21.26 -22.68
CA TRP A 358 -23.40 21.69 -24.07
C TRP A 358 -24.81 22.04 -24.50
N ASP A 359 -24.92 22.82 -25.59
CA ASP A 359 -26.20 23.06 -26.24
C ASP A 359 -26.73 21.77 -26.83
N GLY A 360 -27.93 21.37 -26.38
CA GLY A 360 -28.60 20.20 -26.86
C GLY A 360 -29.66 20.51 -27.89
N PRO A 361 -30.20 19.48 -28.57
CA PRO A 361 -31.34 19.62 -29.47
C PRO A 361 -32.56 20.10 -28.68
N GLU A 362 -33.48 20.74 -29.37
CA GLU A 362 -34.76 21.24 -28.76
C GLU A 362 -34.54 22.35 -27.70
N GLY A 363 -33.34 22.94 -27.60
CA GLY A 363 -33.08 24.04 -26.72
C GLY A 363 -32.81 23.65 -25.27
N GLU A 364 -32.67 22.33 -24.95
CA GLU A 364 -32.34 21.84 -23.62
C GLU A 364 -30.87 21.44 -23.50
N PRO A 365 -30.19 21.74 -22.37
CA PRO A 365 -28.79 21.40 -22.18
C PRO A 365 -28.59 19.88 -22.08
N VAL A 366 -27.46 19.43 -22.61
CA VAL A 366 -27.02 18.02 -22.57
C VAL A 366 -25.64 17.91 -21.93
N VAL A 367 -25.32 16.71 -21.46
CA VAL A 367 -24.02 16.38 -20.90
C VAL A 367 -23.30 15.42 -21.84
N TYR A 368 -22.10 15.80 -22.28
CA TYR A 368 -21.14 14.92 -22.95
C TYR A 368 -19.74 15.53 -22.91
N THR A 369 -18.73 14.73 -23.16
CA THR A 369 -17.33 15.13 -22.97
C THR A 369 -16.75 15.82 -24.20
N SER A 370 -17.19 15.43 -25.40
CA SER A 370 -16.66 15.93 -26.66
C SER A 370 -17.77 16.05 -27.69
N PRO A 371 -17.74 17.07 -28.57
CA PRO A 371 -18.68 17.23 -29.68
C PRO A 371 -18.70 16.05 -30.66
N SER A 372 -17.65 15.23 -30.66
CA SER A 372 -17.55 14.01 -31.46
C SER A 372 -18.17 12.78 -30.77
N ALA A 373 -18.63 12.91 -29.52
CA ALA A 373 -19.27 11.80 -28.81
C ALA A 373 -20.53 11.31 -29.55
N ALA A 374 -20.63 10.01 -29.74
CA ALA A 374 -21.74 9.37 -30.44
C ALA A 374 -23.08 9.47 -29.70
N SER A 375 -23.07 9.88 -28.43
CA SER A 375 -24.26 9.98 -27.57
C SER A 375 -24.13 11.12 -26.57
N CYS A 376 -25.24 11.83 -26.34
CA CYS A 376 -25.35 12.81 -25.28
C CYS A 376 -26.48 12.39 -24.33
N VAL A 377 -26.40 12.83 -23.08
CA VAL A 377 -27.44 12.59 -22.07
C VAL A 377 -28.11 13.91 -21.70
N PRO A 378 -29.46 13.97 -21.68
CA PRO A 378 -30.17 15.18 -21.22
C PRO A 378 -29.74 15.56 -19.79
N PHE A 379 -29.39 16.82 -19.58
CA PHE A 379 -28.92 17.30 -18.28
C PHE A 379 -29.91 17.04 -17.14
N ARG A 380 -31.21 17.21 -17.41
CA ARG A 380 -32.26 16.90 -16.42
C ARG A 380 -32.23 15.43 -15.95
N THR A 381 -31.92 14.50 -16.84
CA THR A 381 -31.79 13.07 -16.49
C THR A 381 -30.64 12.84 -15.54
N VAL A 382 -29.49 13.46 -15.81
CA VAL A 382 -28.31 13.35 -14.93
C VAL A 382 -28.58 13.98 -13.57
N VAL A 383 -29.21 15.16 -13.50
CA VAL A 383 -29.55 15.84 -12.24
C VAL A 383 -30.57 15.03 -11.44
N GLY A 384 -31.59 14.44 -12.10
CA GLY A 384 -32.54 13.55 -11.43
C GLY A 384 -31.88 12.31 -10.83
N LEU A 385 -30.92 11.74 -11.52
CA LEU A 385 -30.15 10.61 -11.04
C LEU A 385 -29.25 11.01 -9.86
N ILE A 386 -28.60 12.17 -9.93
CA ILE A 386 -27.80 12.71 -8.82
C ILE A 386 -28.68 12.91 -7.60
N ASP A 387 -29.88 13.45 -7.76
CA ASP A 387 -30.83 13.65 -6.66
C ASP A 387 -31.17 12.33 -5.93
N GLN A 388 -31.30 11.24 -6.68
CA GLN A 388 -31.60 9.91 -6.14
C GLN A 388 -30.38 9.24 -5.46
N HIS A 389 -29.19 9.37 -6.03
CA HIS A 389 -28.03 8.57 -5.65
C HIS A 389 -26.96 9.37 -4.87
N ALA A 390 -27.03 10.70 -4.81
CA ALA A 390 -26.00 11.55 -4.21
C ALA A 390 -25.62 11.14 -2.79
N PHE A 391 -26.57 10.75 -1.98
CA PHE A 391 -26.37 10.43 -0.56
C PHE A 391 -26.67 8.98 -0.20
N ALA A 392 -26.75 8.08 -1.19
CA ALA A 392 -26.99 6.66 -0.95
C ALA A 392 -25.79 5.96 -0.30
N ALA A 393 -24.58 6.22 -0.78
CA ALA A 393 -23.34 5.61 -0.27
C ALA A 393 -22.67 6.47 0.82
N SER A 394 -22.85 7.77 0.82
CA SER A 394 -22.23 8.72 1.76
C SER A 394 -23.13 9.92 2.00
N ALA A 395 -23.29 10.28 3.26
CA ALA A 395 -24.08 11.46 3.66
C ALA A 395 -23.31 12.79 3.53
N TYR A 396 -22.01 12.75 3.26
CA TYR A 396 -21.17 13.93 3.18
C TYR A 396 -21.32 14.68 1.85
N PRO A 397 -20.92 15.97 1.79
CA PRO A 397 -21.27 16.83 0.67
C PRO A 397 -20.77 16.30 -0.67
N LEU A 398 -21.57 16.53 -1.71
CA LEU A 398 -21.21 16.26 -3.10
C LEU A 398 -20.89 17.57 -3.80
N ILE A 399 -19.77 17.63 -4.53
CA ILE A 399 -19.36 18.77 -5.33
C ILE A 399 -19.62 18.48 -6.80
N LEU A 400 -20.49 19.24 -7.44
CA LEU A 400 -20.74 19.18 -8.88
C LEU A 400 -19.86 20.23 -9.58
N CYS A 401 -18.89 19.76 -10.35
CA CYS A 401 -18.02 20.60 -11.15
C CYS A 401 -18.69 20.90 -12.50
N LEU A 402 -19.18 22.11 -12.68
CA LEU A 402 -19.84 22.51 -13.93
C LEU A 402 -18.82 23.11 -14.89
N VAL A 403 -18.64 22.47 -16.04
CA VAL A 403 -17.88 23.01 -17.18
C VAL A 403 -18.89 23.49 -18.23
N VAL A 404 -18.93 24.80 -18.45
CA VAL A 404 -20.00 25.43 -19.23
C VAL A 404 -19.55 25.66 -20.67
N ARG A 405 -20.20 24.96 -21.62
CA ARG A 405 -19.95 25.07 -23.06
C ARG A 405 -21.25 25.42 -23.81
N CYS A 406 -22.39 25.57 -23.10
CA CYS A 406 -23.65 25.89 -23.67
C CYS A 406 -23.94 27.40 -23.66
N SER A 407 -24.90 27.82 -24.49
CA SER A 407 -25.37 29.20 -24.60
C SER A 407 -26.07 29.67 -23.32
N ALA A 408 -26.12 30.98 -23.10
CA ALA A 408 -26.74 31.56 -21.93
C ALA A 408 -28.21 31.19 -21.72
N PRO A 409 -29.10 31.08 -22.75
CA PRO A 409 -30.43 30.55 -22.55
C PRO A 409 -30.46 29.15 -21.97
N GLN A 410 -29.60 28.22 -22.44
CA GLN A 410 -29.55 26.85 -21.92
C GLN A 410 -28.89 26.78 -20.52
N GLN A 411 -27.99 27.71 -20.20
CA GLN A 411 -27.47 27.87 -18.85
C GLN A 411 -28.58 28.24 -17.86
N ARG A 412 -29.49 29.11 -18.25
CA ARG A 412 -30.67 29.45 -17.42
C ARG A 412 -31.54 28.24 -17.15
N LEU A 413 -31.79 27.42 -18.17
CA LEU A 413 -32.53 26.15 -18.02
C LEU A 413 -31.80 25.19 -17.10
N ALA A 414 -30.48 25.06 -17.23
CA ALA A 414 -29.67 24.23 -16.34
C ALA A 414 -29.77 24.71 -14.88
N ALA A 415 -29.67 26.02 -14.64
CA ALA A 415 -29.80 26.58 -13.30
C ALA A 415 -31.20 26.31 -12.70
N GLN A 416 -32.26 26.48 -13.48
CA GLN A 416 -33.62 26.17 -13.06
C GLN A 416 -33.80 24.67 -12.76
N CYS A 417 -33.25 23.80 -13.59
CA CYS A 417 -33.25 22.36 -13.38
C CYS A 417 -32.60 21.98 -12.05
N LEU A 418 -31.40 22.51 -11.76
CA LEU A 418 -30.69 22.27 -10.50
C LEU A 418 -31.51 22.72 -9.30
N ARG A 419 -32.03 23.97 -9.32
CA ARG A 419 -32.85 24.51 -8.22
C ARG A 419 -34.10 23.69 -7.98
N LYS A 420 -34.83 23.35 -9.05
CA LYS A 420 -36.09 22.60 -8.97
C LYS A 420 -35.89 21.16 -8.50
N THR A 421 -34.87 20.46 -9.02
CA THR A 421 -34.66 19.03 -8.75
C THR A 421 -33.98 18.80 -7.42
N LEU A 422 -32.92 19.57 -7.12
CA LEU A 422 -32.13 19.35 -5.91
C LEU A 422 -32.72 20.05 -4.68
N GLY A 423 -33.51 21.14 -4.87
CA GLY A 423 -34.21 21.82 -3.79
C GLY A 423 -33.27 22.18 -2.63
N GLU A 424 -33.63 21.75 -1.44
CA GLU A 424 -32.88 22.03 -0.21
C GLU A 424 -31.50 21.36 -0.13
N LYS A 425 -31.25 20.31 -0.92
CA LYS A 425 -29.92 19.70 -1.00
C LYS A 425 -28.90 20.66 -1.62
N LEU A 426 -29.32 21.57 -2.49
CA LEU A 426 -28.45 22.55 -3.13
C LEU A 426 -28.02 23.63 -2.14
N TYR A 427 -26.70 23.80 -1.97
CA TYR A 427 -26.14 24.80 -1.07
C TYR A 427 -26.04 26.16 -1.76
N LEU A 428 -26.81 27.14 -1.31
CA LEU A 428 -26.88 28.47 -1.91
C LEU A 428 -26.52 29.59 -0.92
N GLU A 429 -26.15 29.25 0.30
CA GLU A 429 -25.81 30.26 1.32
C GLU A 429 -24.57 31.04 0.87
N PRO A 430 -24.60 32.39 0.99
CA PRO A 430 -23.40 33.17 0.63
C PRO A 430 -22.24 32.87 1.58
N PRO A 431 -21.00 32.93 1.07
CA PRO A 431 -19.83 32.75 1.93
C PRO A 431 -19.78 33.78 3.04
N ASN A 432 -19.42 33.35 4.24
CA ASN A 432 -19.26 34.27 5.37
C ASN A 432 -17.96 35.07 5.20
N PRO A 433 -18.00 36.39 4.99
CA PRO A 433 -16.81 37.21 4.74
C PRO A 433 -15.84 37.29 5.93
N THR A 434 -16.28 36.92 7.13
CA THR A 434 -15.48 36.96 8.36
C THR A 434 -14.80 35.61 8.66
N ALA A 435 -15.17 34.54 7.96
CA ALA A 435 -14.53 33.24 8.09
C ALA A 435 -13.21 33.20 7.33
N SER A 436 -12.29 32.37 7.81
CA SER A 436 -10.97 32.15 7.17
C SER A 436 -10.86 30.81 6.46
N TYR A 437 -11.80 29.91 6.72
CA TYR A 437 -11.79 28.53 6.21
C TYR A 437 -13.19 28.11 5.76
N LEU A 438 -13.21 27.12 4.87
CA LEU A 438 -14.44 26.48 4.44
C LEU A 438 -15.15 25.76 5.61
N PRO A 439 -16.47 25.64 5.56
CA PRO A 439 -17.20 24.77 6.48
C PRO A 439 -16.68 23.32 6.43
N SER A 440 -16.94 22.57 7.48
CA SER A 440 -16.54 21.16 7.55
C SER A 440 -17.48 20.25 6.75
N PRO A 441 -17.02 19.04 6.38
CA PRO A 441 -17.89 18.02 5.79
C PRO A 441 -19.11 17.70 6.69
N GLU A 442 -18.93 17.72 8.01
CA GLU A 442 -20.02 17.49 8.95
C GLU A 442 -21.11 18.57 8.88
N GLN A 443 -20.71 19.84 8.77
CA GLN A 443 -21.65 20.97 8.61
C GLN A 443 -22.38 20.94 7.27
N LEU A 444 -21.76 20.36 6.25
CA LEU A 444 -22.28 20.29 4.89
C LEU A 444 -22.97 18.95 4.57
N LYS A 445 -23.26 18.11 5.56
CA LYS A 445 -23.97 16.85 5.33
C LYS A 445 -25.28 17.06 4.56
N GLY A 446 -25.53 16.19 3.61
CA GLY A 446 -26.73 16.24 2.77
C GLY A 446 -26.79 17.42 1.80
N ARG A 447 -25.69 18.16 1.64
CA ARG A 447 -25.62 19.34 0.76
C ARG A 447 -24.84 19.04 -0.52
N ILE A 448 -25.29 19.65 -1.60
CA ILE A 448 -24.64 19.62 -2.91
C ILE A 448 -24.09 21.00 -3.19
N LEU A 449 -22.79 21.07 -3.44
CA LEU A 449 -22.06 22.31 -3.78
C LEU A 449 -21.87 22.37 -5.29
N ILE A 450 -21.97 23.57 -5.83
CA ILE A 450 -21.66 23.82 -7.24
C ILE A 450 -20.26 24.45 -7.34
N LYS A 451 -19.34 23.77 -8.02
CA LYS A 451 -18.07 24.35 -8.46
C LYS A 451 -18.26 24.92 -9.84
N GLY A 452 -17.98 26.18 -9.99
CA GLY A 452 -18.12 26.88 -11.27
C GLY A 452 -17.59 28.29 -11.26
N LYS A 453 -17.66 28.95 -12.39
CA LYS A 453 -17.30 30.36 -12.55
C LYS A 453 -18.39 31.26 -11.98
N LYS A 454 -18.00 32.44 -11.58
CA LYS A 454 -18.91 33.45 -11.01
C LYS A 454 -18.71 34.82 -11.67
N LEU A 455 -19.80 35.52 -11.94
CA LEU A 455 -19.75 36.89 -12.46
C LEU A 455 -19.13 37.84 -11.42
N PRO A 456 -18.41 38.87 -11.87
CA PRO A 456 -17.84 39.87 -10.98
C PRO A 456 -18.95 40.58 -10.16
N PRO A 457 -18.66 40.99 -8.92
CA PRO A 457 -19.59 41.78 -8.12
C PRO A 457 -19.98 43.05 -8.85
N GLY A 458 -21.28 43.39 -8.87
CA GLY A 458 -21.79 44.58 -9.50
C GLY A 458 -22.20 44.46 -10.98
N CYS A 459 -22.11 43.24 -11.56
CA CYS A 459 -22.69 42.99 -12.86
C CYS A 459 -24.22 42.97 -12.74
N GLU A 460 -24.88 44.04 -13.25
CA GLU A 460 -26.32 44.16 -13.23
C GLU A 460 -27.03 43.47 -14.41
N ASP A 461 -26.25 43.12 -15.44
CA ASP A 461 -26.74 42.46 -16.64
C ASP A 461 -27.13 41.00 -16.36
N SER A 462 -28.01 40.44 -17.17
CA SER A 462 -28.45 39.06 -17.10
C SER A 462 -27.37 38.05 -17.53
N GLU A 463 -26.29 38.53 -18.15
CA GLU A 463 -25.15 37.75 -18.64
C GLU A 463 -23.88 38.59 -18.54
N GLY A 464 -22.73 37.93 -18.38
CA GLY A 464 -21.44 38.59 -18.36
C GLY A 464 -20.35 37.69 -18.91
N GLU A 465 -19.20 38.27 -19.24
CA GLU A 465 -18.03 37.53 -19.71
C GLU A 465 -17.12 37.16 -18.56
N VAL A 466 -16.69 35.88 -18.53
CA VAL A 466 -15.73 35.34 -17.56
C VAL A 466 -14.57 34.69 -18.29
N SER A 467 -13.39 34.64 -17.66
CA SER A 467 -12.22 33.94 -18.23
C SER A 467 -12.48 32.43 -18.35
N ASP A 468 -12.09 31.82 -19.47
CA ASP A 468 -12.23 30.39 -19.75
C ASP A 468 -10.88 29.68 -19.70
N GLU A 469 -10.13 29.84 -18.61
CA GLU A 469 -8.84 29.15 -18.44
C GLU A 469 -9.00 27.71 -17.91
N GLU A 470 -10.12 27.04 -18.19
CA GLU A 470 -10.35 25.67 -17.75
C GLU A 470 -10.38 24.65 -18.90
N GLU A 471 -9.89 23.49 -18.58
CA GLU A 471 -10.00 22.15 -19.15
C GLU A 471 -10.39 21.96 -20.63
N GLY A 472 -9.50 21.31 -21.37
CA GLY A 472 -9.83 20.65 -22.66
C GLY A 472 -9.69 21.51 -23.92
N TRP A 473 -9.56 22.84 -23.84
CA TRP A 473 -9.44 23.68 -25.02
C TRP A 473 -8.07 23.54 -25.71
N GLU A 474 -7.05 23.18 -24.96
CA GLU A 474 -5.70 22.96 -25.51
C GLU A 474 -5.65 21.77 -26.46
N LEU A 475 -6.46 20.74 -26.20
CA LEU A 475 -6.64 19.60 -27.10
C LEU A 475 -7.46 19.99 -28.35
N ALA A 476 -8.53 20.74 -28.18
CA ALA A 476 -9.37 21.21 -29.30
C ALA A 476 -8.56 22.08 -30.25
N ARG A 477 -7.69 22.93 -29.73
CA ARG A 477 -6.74 23.73 -30.50
C ARG A 477 -5.71 22.89 -31.25
N ARG A 478 -5.16 21.86 -30.61
CA ARG A 478 -4.16 20.98 -31.23
C ARG A 478 -4.77 20.05 -32.28
N LEU A 479 -6.04 19.69 -32.14
CA LEU A 479 -6.75 18.82 -33.08
C LEU A 479 -7.37 19.58 -34.28
N GLY A 480 -7.17 20.92 -34.38
CA GLY A 480 -7.64 21.71 -35.52
C GLY A 480 -9.17 21.82 -35.62
N GLN A 481 -9.91 21.54 -34.55
CA GLN A 481 -11.38 21.61 -34.51
C GLN A 481 -11.95 23.02 -34.29
N GLU A 482 -11.09 24.03 -34.10
CA GLU A 482 -11.47 25.42 -33.95
C GLU A 482 -11.03 26.28 -35.13
N ASP A 483 -11.63 26.12 -36.28
CA ASP A 483 -11.62 27.06 -37.39
C ASP A 483 -12.82 28.01 -37.30
N ARG A 484 -13.03 28.67 -36.17
CA ARG A 484 -13.89 29.87 -36.12
C ARG A 484 -13.44 30.80 -34.99
N GLU A 485 -12.75 31.86 -35.44
CA GLU A 485 -12.51 33.11 -34.71
C GLU A 485 -11.67 33.01 -33.42
N ALA A 486 -10.36 32.73 -33.57
CA ALA A 486 -9.40 33.19 -32.59
C ALA A 486 -9.25 34.72 -32.75
N PRO A 487 -9.44 35.53 -31.70
CA PRO A 487 -9.11 36.94 -31.79
C PRO A 487 -7.60 37.08 -32.06
N GLU A 488 -7.25 37.86 -33.09
CA GLU A 488 -5.90 38.30 -33.34
C GLU A 488 -5.41 39.16 -32.17
N GLY A 489 -4.86 38.51 -31.14
CA GLY A 489 -4.33 39.19 -29.96
C GLY A 489 -4.47 38.25 -28.77
N GLY A 490 -3.36 37.63 -28.35
CA GLY A 490 -3.25 36.59 -27.33
C GLY A 490 -3.81 36.93 -25.93
N GLY A 491 -5.08 37.31 -25.86
CA GLY A 491 -5.80 37.50 -24.61
C GLY A 491 -6.52 36.20 -24.14
N PRO A 492 -6.84 36.10 -22.86
CA PRO A 492 -7.56 34.92 -22.34
C PRO A 492 -8.94 34.77 -23.00
N ARG A 493 -9.30 33.55 -23.38
CA ARG A 493 -10.62 33.26 -23.96
C ARG A 493 -11.70 33.63 -22.93
N ARG A 494 -12.81 34.21 -23.38
CA ARG A 494 -13.92 34.60 -22.55
C ARG A 494 -15.17 33.80 -22.92
N VAL A 495 -15.91 33.37 -21.90
CA VAL A 495 -17.18 32.68 -22.02
C VAL A 495 -18.28 33.53 -21.43
N ARG A 496 -19.44 33.56 -22.11
CA ARG A 496 -20.63 34.20 -21.56
C ARG A 496 -21.24 33.33 -20.48
N LEU A 497 -21.46 33.88 -19.30
CA LEU A 497 -22.05 33.22 -18.16
C LEU A 497 -23.40 33.88 -17.82
N SER A 498 -24.47 33.09 -17.65
CA SER A 498 -25.74 33.59 -17.18
C SER A 498 -25.69 33.87 -15.69
N ARG A 499 -26.43 34.89 -15.27
CA ARG A 499 -26.55 35.30 -13.85
C ARG A 499 -27.13 34.18 -13.00
N GLU A 500 -28.17 33.50 -13.48
CA GLU A 500 -28.83 32.43 -12.77
C GLU A 500 -27.91 31.26 -12.46
N LEU A 501 -27.02 30.88 -13.41
CA LEU A 501 -26.03 29.83 -13.18
C LEU A 501 -24.92 30.31 -12.25
N SER A 502 -24.46 31.56 -12.44
CA SER A 502 -23.45 32.19 -11.56
C SER A 502 -23.88 32.20 -10.09
N GLU A 503 -25.18 32.47 -9.82
CA GLU A 503 -25.74 32.55 -8.46
C GLU A 503 -25.77 31.19 -7.74
N LEU A 504 -25.63 30.06 -8.44
CA LEU A 504 -25.55 28.75 -7.81
C LEU A 504 -24.20 28.50 -7.16
N VAL A 505 -23.16 29.23 -7.55
CA VAL A 505 -21.80 29.06 -7.06
C VAL A 505 -21.63 29.85 -5.75
N SER A 506 -21.28 29.14 -4.67
CA SER A 506 -21.06 29.70 -3.35
C SER A 506 -19.65 29.39 -2.82
N LEU A 507 -19.42 28.18 -2.31
CA LEU A 507 -18.17 27.81 -1.61
C LEU A 507 -17.06 27.25 -2.52
N CYS A 508 -17.31 27.06 -3.80
CA CYS A 508 -16.37 26.46 -4.76
C CYS A 508 -16.27 27.34 -6.02
N GLN A 509 -15.99 28.62 -5.84
CA GLN A 509 -15.83 29.56 -6.96
C GLN A 509 -14.51 29.26 -7.67
N ALA A 510 -14.58 28.90 -8.94
CA ALA A 510 -13.41 28.69 -9.79
C ALA A 510 -12.76 30.03 -10.18
N VAL A 511 -11.47 30.17 -9.90
CA VAL A 511 -10.67 31.34 -10.27
C VAL A 511 -9.39 30.87 -10.96
N PRO A 512 -8.87 31.66 -11.92
CA PRO A 512 -7.59 31.35 -12.56
C PRO A 512 -6.44 31.48 -11.53
N PHE A 513 -5.51 30.52 -11.58
CA PHE A 513 -4.30 30.58 -10.77
C PHE A 513 -3.30 31.54 -11.41
N GLN A 514 -2.78 32.48 -10.63
CA GLN A 514 -1.70 33.37 -11.06
C GLN A 514 -0.34 32.89 -10.54
N ASP A 515 -0.18 32.93 -9.24
CA ASP A 515 0.98 32.41 -8.51
C ASP A 515 0.62 32.20 -7.03
N PHE A 516 1.48 31.48 -6.29
CA PHE A 516 1.25 31.18 -4.89
C PHE A 516 1.24 32.42 -3.98
N GLU A 517 2.04 33.44 -4.29
CA GLU A 517 2.11 34.65 -3.48
C GLU A 517 0.86 35.53 -3.65
N SER A 518 0.39 35.70 -4.88
CA SER A 518 -0.88 36.36 -5.18
C SER A 518 -2.06 35.67 -4.53
N SER A 519 -2.10 34.35 -4.59
CA SER A 519 -3.13 33.54 -3.91
C SER A 519 -3.10 33.73 -2.40
N ARG A 520 -1.91 33.73 -1.80
CA ARG A 520 -1.76 33.94 -0.34
C ARG A 520 -2.30 35.31 0.09
N ARG A 521 -2.09 36.37 -0.72
CA ARG A 521 -2.49 37.74 -0.40
C ARG A 521 -3.95 38.04 -0.68
N GLY A 522 -4.49 37.51 -1.78
CA GLY A 522 -5.76 38.00 -2.33
C GLY A 522 -6.85 36.95 -2.50
N GLN A 523 -6.53 35.68 -2.60
CA GLN A 523 -7.51 34.62 -2.81
C GLN A 523 -8.37 34.42 -1.56
N ARG A 524 -9.68 34.28 -1.75
CA ARG A 524 -10.64 34.07 -0.68
C ARG A 524 -10.78 32.57 -0.39
N TYR A 525 -11.13 32.19 0.83
CA TYR A 525 -11.21 30.79 1.25
C TYR A 525 -12.23 29.94 0.45
N TRP A 526 -13.23 30.57 -0.16
CA TRP A 526 -14.24 29.92 -1.00
C TRP A 526 -13.87 29.88 -2.49
N GLU A 527 -12.72 30.44 -2.87
CA GLU A 527 -12.17 30.38 -4.22
C GLU A 527 -11.23 29.20 -4.33
N MET A 528 -11.27 28.52 -5.48
CA MET A 528 -10.45 27.36 -5.76
C MET A 528 -9.88 27.41 -7.17
N CYS A 529 -8.74 26.75 -7.36
CA CYS A 529 -8.10 26.61 -8.66
C CYS A 529 -8.15 25.16 -9.17
N SER A 530 -8.25 25.04 -10.48
CA SER A 530 -8.05 23.76 -11.17
C SER A 530 -6.72 23.78 -11.90
N PHE A 531 -5.99 22.66 -11.82
CA PHE A 531 -4.70 22.47 -12.48
C PHE A 531 -4.77 21.26 -13.39
N SER A 532 -4.18 21.39 -14.58
CA SER A 532 -3.92 20.22 -15.39
C SER A 532 -2.91 19.30 -14.70
N GLU A 533 -2.94 18.02 -15.02
CA GLU A 533 -1.94 17.04 -14.54
C GLU A 533 -0.50 17.54 -14.76
N VAL A 534 -0.23 18.14 -15.92
CA VAL A 534 1.10 18.66 -16.29
C VAL A 534 1.50 19.83 -15.40
N GLU A 535 0.60 20.77 -15.18
CA GLU A 535 0.85 21.96 -14.37
C GLU A 535 1.00 21.60 -12.88
N ALA A 536 0.08 20.80 -12.34
CA ALA A 536 0.18 20.30 -10.98
C ALA A 536 1.45 19.47 -10.77
N GLY A 537 1.84 18.65 -11.75
CA GLY A 537 3.08 17.87 -11.72
C GLY A 537 4.32 18.75 -11.70
N ARG A 538 4.32 19.85 -12.46
CA ARG A 538 5.38 20.84 -12.41
C ARG A 538 5.50 21.46 -11.03
N PHE A 539 4.39 21.91 -10.42
CA PHE A 539 4.40 22.46 -9.06
C PHE A 539 4.84 21.43 -8.01
N ALA A 540 4.38 20.20 -8.14
CA ALA A 540 4.78 19.10 -7.24
C ALA A 540 6.29 18.81 -7.28
N ASN A 541 6.95 19.06 -8.40
CA ASN A 541 8.37 18.85 -8.56
C ASN A 541 9.21 20.10 -8.23
N GLU A 542 8.80 21.26 -8.73
CA GLU A 542 9.59 22.50 -8.63
C GLU A 542 9.35 23.26 -7.32
N CYS A 543 8.12 23.27 -6.81
CA CYS A 543 7.73 24.04 -5.61
C CYS A 543 6.72 23.28 -4.73
N PRO A 544 7.06 22.04 -4.30
CA PRO A 544 6.13 21.20 -3.53
C PRO A 544 5.71 21.83 -2.21
N ALA A 545 6.59 22.55 -1.53
CA ALA A 545 6.28 23.20 -0.26
C ALA A 545 5.23 24.31 -0.40
N GLU A 546 5.29 25.07 -1.49
CA GLU A 546 4.32 26.13 -1.80
C GLU A 546 2.96 25.54 -2.14
N LEU A 547 2.94 24.46 -2.92
CA LEU A 547 1.71 23.73 -3.24
C LEU A 547 1.08 23.11 -1.99
N VAL A 548 1.87 22.51 -1.09
CA VAL A 548 1.37 22.02 0.21
C VAL A 548 0.80 23.17 1.03
N SER A 549 1.50 24.31 1.09
CA SER A 549 1.04 25.51 1.82
C SER A 549 -0.27 26.05 1.24
N TYR A 550 -0.40 26.12 -0.08
CA TYR A 550 -1.62 26.51 -0.78
C TYR A 550 -2.79 25.61 -0.39
N ASN A 551 -2.60 24.31 -0.44
CA ASN A 551 -3.62 23.31 -0.15
C ASN A 551 -4.05 23.26 1.34
N LYS A 552 -3.31 23.88 2.27
CA LYS A 552 -3.75 24.00 3.66
C LYS A 552 -5.01 24.83 3.79
N ARG A 553 -5.19 25.81 2.91
CA ARG A 553 -6.24 26.83 2.98
C ARG A 553 -7.25 26.73 1.85
N PHE A 554 -6.79 26.50 0.62
CA PHE A 554 -7.62 26.52 -0.57
C PHE A 554 -7.86 25.11 -1.12
N LEU A 555 -9.01 24.89 -1.73
CA LEU A 555 -9.25 23.69 -2.52
C LEU A 555 -8.50 23.79 -3.85
N SER A 556 -7.93 22.66 -4.26
CA SER A 556 -7.38 22.47 -5.58
C SER A 556 -7.96 21.23 -6.24
N ARG A 557 -8.20 21.32 -7.54
CA ARG A 557 -8.60 20.19 -8.37
C ARG A 557 -7.52 19.90 -9.40
N VAL A 558 -7.11 18.65 -9.50
CA VAL A 558 -6.19 18.19 -10.54
C VAL A 558 -6.97 17.30 -11.49
N TYR A 559 -6.86 17.58 -12.78
CA TYR A 559 -7.56 16.83 -13.81
C TYR A 559 -6.58 16.22 -14.81
N PRO A 560 -6.93 15.06 -15.44
CA PRO A 560 -6.06 14.36 -16.36
C PRO A 560 -5.66 15.21 -17.56
N SER A 561 -4.46 14.97 -18.08
CA SER A 561 -4.00 15.60 -19.32
C SER A 561 -4.94 15.25 -20.46
N PRO A 562 -5.29 16.21 -21.33
CA PRO A 562 -6.04 15.95 -22.55
C PRO A 562 -5.39 14.91 -23.49
N MET A 563 -4.10 14.66 -23.32
CA MET A 563 -3.38 13.63 -24.07
C MET A 563 -3.71 12.19 -23.65
N ARG A 564 -4.44 12.01 -22.54
CA ARG A 564 -4.96 10.70 -22.10
C ARG A 564 -6.27 10.35 -22.83
N ILE A 565 -6.20 10.26 -24.15
CA ILE A 565 -7.34 9.96 -25.02
C ILE A 565 -7.91 8.59 -24.68
N ASP A 566 -7.05 7.63 -24.30
CA ASP A 566 -7.38 6.27 -23.87
C ASP A 566 -8.02 6.22 -22.48
N ALA A 567 -8.33 7.34 -21.87
CA ALA A 567 -8.83 7.46 -20.50
C ALA A 567 -7.91 6.83 -19.43
N SER A 568 -6.61 6.68 -19.70
CA SER A 568 -5.66 6.24 -18.69
C SER A 568 -5.61 7.20 -17.51
N ASN A 569 -5.17 6.72 -16.35
CA ASN A 569 -5.14 7.48 -15.12
C ASN A 569 -3.72 7.98 -14.78
N MET A 570 -3.66 9.21 -14.26
CA MET A 570 -2.46 9.75 -13.62
C MET A 570 -2.22 9.10 -12.25
N ASN A 571 -0.98 9.15 -11.76
CA ASN A 571 -0.66 8.67 -10.43
C ASN A 571 -1.21 9.64 -9.37
N PRO A 572 -2.21 9.27 -8.58
CA PRO A 572 -2.81 10.17 -7.60
C PRO A 572 -1.86 10.52 -6.45
N GLN A 573 -0.91 9.65 -6.12
CA GLN A 573 0.08 9.89 -5.05
C GLN A 573 0.96 11.10 -5.32
N ASP A 574 1.25 11.40 -6.58
CA ASP A 574 2.06 12.57 -6.96
C ASP A 574 1.42 13.89 -6.51
N PHE A 575 0.09 13.91 -6.40
CA PHE A 575 -0.68 15.08 -5.99
C PHE A 575 -1.13 15.00 -4.53
N TRP A 576 -1.47 13.80 -4.03
CA TRP A 576 -1.82 13.64 -2.62
C TRP A 576 -0.67 13.98 -1.69
N LYS A 577 0.58 13.64 -2.05
CA LYS A 577 1.77 14.03 -1.28
C LYS A 577 1.94 15.55 -1.15
N CYS A 578 1.38 16.33 -2.09
CA CYS A 578 1.33 17.78 -2.05
C CYS A 578 0.03 18.34 -1.47
N GLY A 579 -0.85 17.48 -0.96
CA GLY A 579 -2.10 17.87 -0.29
C GLY A 579 -3.23 18.26 -1.23
N CYS A 580 -3.14 18.01 -2.55
CA CYS A 580 -4.24 18.25 -3.47
C CYS A 580 -5.46 17.44 -3.06
N GLN A 581 -6.60 18.12 -2.87
CA GLN A 581 -7.80 17.49 -2.33
C GLN A 581 -8.56 16.68 -3.39
N MET A 582 -8.74 17.24 -4.58
CA MET A 582 -9.60 16.72 -5.64
C MET A 582 -8.75 16.26 -6.81
N VAL A 583 -8.23 15.04 -6.74
CA VAL A 583 -7.51 14.40 -7.86
C VAL A 583 -8.52 13.61 -8.67
N ALA A 584 -8.94 14.18 -9.80
CA ALA A 584 -10.03 13.63 -10.60
C ALA A 584 -9.54 12.46 -11.45
N MET A 585 -10.12 11.29 -11.22
CA MET A 585 -9.74 10.04 -11.87
C MET A 585 -10.75 9.61 -12.93
N ASN A 586 -10.26 8.89 -13.93
CA ASN A 586 -11.09 8.23 -14.94
C ASN A 586 -11.59 6.88 -14.39
N TYR A 587 -12.78 6.88 -13.78
CA TYR A 587 -13.36 5.72 -13.09
C TYR A 587 -13.67 4.55 -14.02
N GLN A 588 -13.79 4.80 -15.32
CA GLN A 588 -14.04 3.79 -16.35
C GLN A 588 -12.82 2.91 -16.65
N THR A 589 -11.61 3.35 -16.28
CA THR A 589 -10.37 2.67 -16.65
C THR A 589 -9.74 1.99 -15.42
N PRO A 590 -9.72 0.65 -15.37
CA PRO A 590 -9.07 -0.10 -14.30
C PRO A 590 -7.54 -0.03 -14.41
N GLY A 591 -6.85 -0.48 -13.39
CA GLY A 591 -5.40 -0.60 -13.32
C GLY A 591 -4.82 0.01 -12.06
N LEU A 592 -3.49 0.01 -11.93
CA LEU A 592 -2.75 0.41 -10.74
C LEU A 592 -3.26 1.74 -10.15
N MET A 593 -3.41 2.78 -10.96
CA MET A 593 -3.76 4.11 -10.47
C MET A 593 -5.18 4.15 -9.91
N MET A 594 -6.10 3.39 -10.50
CA MET A 594 -7.45 3.27 -10.00
C MET A 594 -7.52 2.34 -8.78
N ASP A 595 -6.68 1.30 -8.70
CA ASP A 595 -6.52 0.47 -7.50
C ASP A 595 -6.06 1.31 -6.30
N LEU A 596 -5.08 2.22 -6.52
CA LEU A 596 -4.62 3.15 -5.48
C LEU A 596 -5.76 4.08 -5.02
N ASN A 597 -6.50 4.65 -5.96
CA ASN A 597 -7.62 5.54 -5.64
C ASN A 597 -8.74 4.80 -4.88
N ALA A 598 -9.16 3.65 -5.38
CA ALA A 598 -10.22 2.85 -4.75
C ALA A 598 -9.78 2.32 -3.37
N GLY A 599 -8.53 1.87 -3.25
CA GLY A 599 -7.95 1.43 -1.98
C GLY A 599 -7.87 2.56 -0.97
N TRP A 600 -7.43 3.75 -1.39
CA TRP A 600 -7.31 4.93 -0.54
C TRP A 600 -8.64 5.35 0.06
N PHE A 601 -9.67 5.49 -0.75
CA PHE A 601 -10.99 5.94 -0.29
C PHE A 601 -11.85 4.83 0.34
N ARG A 602 -11.33 3.61 0.50
CA ARG A 602 -11.99 2.54 1.27
C ARG A 602 -12.01 2.82 2.76
N GLN A 603 -11.03 3.58 3.28
CA GLN A 603 -10.97 3.97 4.68
C GLN A 603 -12.07 4.99 5.04
N ASN A 604 -12.23 5.23 6.35
CA ASN A 604 -13.20 6.19 6.88
C ASN A 604 -14.64 5.94 6.40
N GLY A 605 -15.06 4.67 6.40
CA GLY A 605 -16.39 4.25 5.99
C GLY A 605 -16.69 4.40 4.50
N ALA A 606 -15.66 4.47 3.66
CA ALA A 606 -15.78 4.74 2.24
C ALA A 606 -16.64 5.97 1.93
N CYS A 607 -16.63 6.97 2.84
CA CYS A 607 -17.48 8.16 2.72
C CYS A 607 -17.01 9.17 1.65
N GLY A 608 -15.87 8.91 1.01
CA GLY A 608 -15.28 9.75 -0.03
C GLY A 608 -14.47 10.95 0.48
N TYR A 609 -14.32 11.06 1.80
CA TYR A 609 -13.49 12.05 2.47
C TYR A 609 -12.46 11.35 3.36
N VAL A 610 -11.20 11.69 3.18
CA VAL A 610 -10.09 11.18 3.99
C VAL A 610 -9.31 12.35 4.56
N LEU A 611 -9.19 12.41 5.88
CA LEU A 611 -8.48 13.49 6.55
C LEU A 611 -6.98 13.44 6.20
N ARG A 612 -6.42 14.57 5.74
CA ARG A 612 -5.01 14.66 5.39
C ARG A 612 -4.12 14.52 6.62
N PRO A 613 -2.87 14.04 6.49
CA PRO A 613 -1.91 14.02 7.59
C PRO A 613 -1.81 15.34 8.33
N ALA A 614 -1.61 15.30 9.64
CA ALA A 614 -1.52 16.49 10.48
C ALA A 614 -0.41 17.44 10.00
N ILE A 615 0.72 16.88 9.57
CA ILE A 615 1.86 17.64 9.03
C ILE A 615 1.51 18.46 7.79
N MET A 616 0.47 18.09 7.04
CA MET A 616 -0.03 18.82 5.86
C MET A 616 -1.17 19.80 6.18
N ARG A 617 -1.70 19.80 7.41
CA ARG A 617 -2.82 20.64 7.84
C ARG A 617 -2.41 21.77 8.77
N GLU A 618 -1.40 21.53 9.62
CA GLU A 618 -0.91 22.49 10.60
C GLU A 618 -0.08 23.58 9.94
N GLU A 619 -0.35 24.85 10.28
CA GLU A 619 0.29 26.01 9.66
C GLU A 619 1.80 26.09 9.95
N VAL A 620 2.23 25.61 11.10
CA VAL A 620 3.62 25.68 11.58
C VAL A 620 4.47 24.48 11.16
N SER A 621 3.87 23.47 10.57
CA SER A 621 4.58 22.26 10.17
C SER A 621 5.32 22.46 8.85
N TYR A 622 6.62 22.16 8.83
CA TYR A 622 7.38 22.01 7.61
C TYR A 622 7.28 20.58 7.10
N PHE A 623 6.85 20.43 5.86
CA PHE A 623 6.76 19.15 5.19
C PHE A 623 7.37 19.22 3.79
N SER A 624 8.29 18.32 3.49
CA SER A 624 8.83 18.13 2.14
C SER A 624 8.19 16.92 1.47
N ALA A 625 7.33 17.18 0.49
CA ALA A 625 6.62 16.15 -0.25
C ALA A 625 7.55 15.22 -1.06
N ASN A 626 8.74 15.68 -1.41
CA ASN A 626 9.72 14.95 -2.20
C ASN A 626 10.91 14.44 -1.35
N ALA A 627 10.76 14.38 -0.03
CA ALA A 627 11.77 13.81 0.84
C ALA A 627 12.12 12.37 0.42
N LYS A 628 13.41 12.10 0.25
CA LYS A 628 13.94 10.76 -0.08
C LYS A 628 14.37 9.98 1.17
N ASP A 629 14.37 10.64 2.32
CA ASP A 629 14.77 10.10 3.60
C ASP A 629 13.69 10.33 4.68
N SER A 630 13.98 9.93 5.91
CA SER A 630 13.07 10.06 7.04
C SER A 630 12.67 11.52 7.28
N LEU A 631 11.38 11.73 7.51
CA LEU A 631 10.83 13.06 7.81
C LEU A 631 11.22 13.49 9.23
N PRO A 632 11.68 14.74 9.44
CA PRO A 632 11.98 15.25 10.77
C PRO A 632 10.73 15.22 11.67
N GLY A 633 10.87 14.62 12.85
CA GLY A 633 9.77 14.57 13.84
C GLY A 633 8.72 13.49 13.63
N VAL A 634 8.76 12.76 12.50
CA VAL A 634 7.89 11.61 12.25
C VAL A 634 8.72 10.33 12.43
N PRO A 635 8.40 9.47 13.41
CA PRO A 635 9.12 8.21 13.59
C PRO A 635 8.77 7.25 12.44
N ALA A 636 9.79 6.77 11.74
CA ALA A 636 9.61 5.74 10.72
C ALA A 636 9.17 4.42 11.37
N GLN A 637 8.25 3.72 10.72
CA GLN A 637 7.79 2.38 11.09
C GLN A 637 8.39 1.32 10.16
N LEU A 638 8.57 0.11 10.66
CA LEU A 638 8.97 -1.05 9.87
C LEU A 638 7.78 -1.98 9.75
N LEU A 639 7.37 -2.24 8.52
CA LEU A 639 6.38 -3.26 8.19
C LEU A 639 7.10 -4.58 7.91
N HIS A 640 6.82 -5.60 8.73
CA HIS A 640 7.22 -6.97 8.50
C HIS A 640 6.01 -7.72 7.95
N LEU A 641 6.08 -8.07 6.69
CA LEU A 641 5.02 -8.74 5.95
C LEU A 641 5.49 -10.14 5.58
N LYS A 642 4.85 -11.18 6.09
CA LYS A 642 5.07 -12.54 5.65
C LYS A 642 3.92 -12.98 4.76
N VAL A 643 4.23 -13.30 3.51
CA VAL A 643 3.27 -13.90 2.57
C VAL A 643 3.37 -15.41 2.71
N ILE A 644 2.35 -16.04 3.27
CA ILE A 644 2.37 -17.46 3.65
C ILE A 644 1.86 -18.31 2.50
N SER A 645 0.64 -18.08 2.04
CA SER A 645 0.01 -18.87 0.99
C SER A 645 -1.08 -18.11 0.24
N GLY A 646 -1.47 -18.61 -0.92
CA GLY A 646 -2.64 -18.18 -1.67
C GLY A 646 -3.70 -19.28 -1.71
N GLN A 647 -4.98 -18.93 -1.80
CA GLN A 647 -6.08 -19.87 -1.91
C GLN A 647 -7.02 -19.50 -3.02
N ASN A 648 -7.43 -20.53 -3.77
CA ASN A 648 -8.41 -20.42 -4.85
C ASN A 648 -8.08 -19.31 -5.86
N LEU A 649 -6.81 -19.15 -6.18
CA LEU A 649 -6.37 -18.18 -7.17
C LEU A 649 -6.99 -18.49 -8.53
N PRO A 650 -7.61 -17.52 -9.21
CA PRO A 650 -8.14 -17.74 -10.54
C PRO A 650 -6.99 -17.88 -11.57
N LYS A 651 -7.29 -18.49 -12.69
CA LYS A 651 -6.39 -18.43 -13.85
C LYS A 651 -6.43 -17.05 -14.48
N PRO A 652 -5.33 -16.56 -15.04
CA PRO A 652 -5.32 -15.33 -15.83
C PRO A 652 -6.35 -15.38 -16.96
N LYS A 653 -6.91 -14.22 -17.28
CA LYS A 653 -7.82 -14.10 -18.44
C LYS A 653 -6.96 -14.10 -19.70
N GLY A 654 -6.92 -15.18 -20.42
CA GLY A 654 -6.15 -15.28 -21.66
C GLY A 654 -5.30 -16.55 -21.77
N SER A 655 -4.96 -17.20 -20.65
CA SER A 655 -4.28 -18.48 -20.66
C SER A 655 -5.20 -19.54 -21.30
N GLY A 656 -5.20 -19.57 -22.63
CA GLY A 656 -6.07 -20.44 -23.44
C GLY A 656 -5.55 -21.85 -23.65
N ALA A 657 -4.35 -22.18 -23.18
CA ALA A 657 -3.80 -23.50 -23.32
C ALA A 657 -4.40 -24.45 -22.27
N LYS A 658 -5.19 -25.42 -22.73
CA LYS A 658 -5.64 -26.53 -21.88
C LYS A 658 -4.43 -27.26 -21.32
N GLY A 659 -4.18 -27.11 -20.02
CA GLY A 659 -3.12 -27.82 -19.32
C GLY A 659 -2.01 -26.94 -18.73
N GLU A 660 -2.01 -25.66 -18.98
CA GLU A 660 -1.05 -24.71 -18.40
C GLU A 660 -1.26 -24.58 -16.91
N VAL A 661 -0.21 -24.83 -16.14
CA VAL A 661 -0.21 -24.71 -14.69
C VAL A 661 0.21 -23.28 -14.36
N VAL A 662 -0.60 -22.58 -13.59
CA VAL A 662 -0.29 -21.23 -13.10
C VAL A 662 0.91 -21.30 -12.15
N GLU A 663 1.90 -20.44 -12.37
CA GLU A 663 3.10 -20.31 -11.55
C GLU A 663 3.12 -18.93 -10.85
N PRO A 664 2.31 -18.75 -9.80
CA PRO A 664 2.06 -17.43 -9.24
C PRO A 664 3.21 -16.96 -8.34
N TYR A 665 3.40 -15.64 -8.31
CA TYR A 665 4.14 -14.95 -7.28
C TYR A 665 3.35 -13.73 -6.78
N VAL A 666 3.70 -13.25 -5.59
CA VAL A 666 3.07 -12.07 -4.99
C VAL A 666 4.07 -10.93 -4.99
N CYS A 667 3.67 -9.82 -5.56
CA CYS A 667 4.35 -8.55 -5.44
C CYS A 667 3.64 -7.70 -4.39
N ALA A 668 4.37 -7.20 -3.41
CA ALA A 668 3.90 -6.23 -2.45
C ALA A 668 4.56 -4.88 -2.73
N GLU A 669 3.74 -3.87 -2.97
CA GLU A 669 4.16 -2.53 -3.34
C GLU A 669 3.73 -1.53 -2.27
N ILE A 670 4.63 -0.65 -1.87
CA ILE A 670 4.30 0.53 -1.06
C ILE A 670 4.29 1.76 -1.96
N HIS A 671 3.18 2.47 -1.95
CA HIS A 671 3.00 3.75 -2.61
C HIS A 671 2.76 4.84 -1.57
N GLY A 672 3.45 5.97 -1.71
CA GLY A 672 3.38 7.06 -0.75
C GLY A 672 4.29 8.21 -1.17
N ILE A 673 4.94 8.88 -0.21
CA ILE A 673 6.02 9.81 -0.51
C ILE A 673 7.20 9.04 -1.15
N PRO A 674 8.09 9.71 -1.91
CA PRO A 674 9.20 9.02 -2.58
C PRO A 674 10.08 8.15 -1.65
N ALA A 675 10.23 8.55 -0.38
CA ALA A 675 10.98 7.79 0.61
C ALA A 675 10.32 6.45 1.01
N ASP A 676 9.02 6.30 0.78
CA ASP A 676 8.24 5.12 1.15
C ASP A 676 8.02 4.15 -0.02
N CYS A 677 8.16 4.65 -1.26
CA CYS A 677 7.94 3.82 -2.43
C CYS A 677 8.94 2.67 -2.49
N ALA A 678 8.43 1.46 -2.44
CA ALA A 678 9.22 0.24 -2.48
C ALA A 678 8.39 -0.92 -3.03
N GLU A 679 9.07 -1.87 -3.65
CA GLU A 679 8.47 -3.07 -4.21
C GLU A 679 9.32 -4.28 -3.81
N HIS A 680 8.68 -5.32 -3.31
CA HIS A 680 9.30 -6.61 -3.03
C HIS A 680 8.38 -7.72 -3.48
N ARG A 681 8.97 -8.79 -4.01
CA ARG A 681 8.21 -9.95 -4.49
C ARG A 681 8.65 -11.24 -3.80
N THR A 682 7.74 -12.19 -3.74
CA THR A 682 8.04 -13.56 -3.35
C THR A 682 8.75 -14.30 -4.49
N LYS A 683 9.28 -15.47 -4.20
CA LYS A 683 9.65 -16.42 -5.23
C LYS A 683 8.40 -16.95 -5.91
N THR A 684 8.55 -17.34 -7.15
CA THR A 684 7.50 -18.00 -7.93
C THR A 684 7.20 -19.36 -7.34
N ALA A 685 5.93 -19.67 -7.15
CA ALA A 685 5.47 -20.95 -6.63
C ALA A 685 5.26 -21.92 -7.81
N LEU A 686 6.28 -22.72 -8.11
CA LEU A 686 6.27 -23.66 -9.22
C LEU A 686 5.27 -24.80 -8.97
N GLN A 687 4.50 -25.17 -9.99
CA GLN A 687 3.57 -26.33 -10.02
C GLN A 687 2.57 -26.39 -8.86
N SER A 688 2.23 -25.26 -8.27
CA SER A 688 1.41 -25.20 -7.05
C SER A 688 -0.10 -25.06 -7.30
N GLY A 689 -0.49 -24.80 -8.54
CA GLY A 689 -1.90 -24.66 -8.90
C GLY A 689 -2.60 -23.50 -8.23
N ASP A 690 -3.86 -23.71 -7.83
CA ASP A 690 -4.75 -22.68 -7.28
C ASP A 690 -4.43 -22.28 -5.82
N ASN A 691 -3.59 -23.07 -5.12
CA ASN A 691 -3.30 -22.91 -3.68
C ASN A 691 -1.79 -22.93 -3.41
N PRO A 692 -1.05 -21.93 -3.90
CA PRO A 692 0.40 -21.87 -3.73
C PRO A 692 0.81 -21.58 -2.28
N VAL A 693 1.98 -22.11 -1.89
CA VAL A 693 2.66 -21.78 -0.63
C VAL A 693 3.91 -20.98 -0.98
N PHE A 694 4.02 -19.76 -0.44
CA PHE A 694 5.15 -18.86 -0.67
C PHE A 694 6.14 -18.87 0.49
N ASP A 695 5.66 -18.76 1.73
CA ASP A 695 6.44 -18.72 2.99
C ASP A 695 7.61 -17.71 2.93
N GLU A 696 7.35 -16.52 2.42
CA GLU A 696 8.34 -15.47 2.20
C GLU A 696 8.06 -14.23 3.04
N SER A 697 9.14 -13.66 3.60
CA SER A 697 9.07 -12.44 4.41
C SER A 697 9.63 -11.25 3.64
N LEU A 698 8.86 -10.17 3.68
CA LEU A 698 9.16 -8.90 3.04
C LEU A 698 9.20 -7.82 4.12
N GLU A 699 10.12 -6.86 3.99
CA GLU A 699 10.26 -5.77 4.94
C GLU A 699 10.24 -4.42 4.22
N PHE A 700 9.49 -3.48 4.79
CA PHE A 700 9.36 -2.13 4.27
C PHE A 700 9.57 -1.12 5.40
N GLN A 701 10.26 -0.02 5.07
CA GLN A 701 10.35 1.14 5.95
C GLN A 701 9.30 2.15 5.50
N ILE A 702 8.48 2.63 6.42
CA ILE A 702 7.40 3.59 6.17
C ILE A 702 7.69 4.86 6.97
N ASN A 703 7.94 5.96 6.26
CA ASN A 703 8.28 7.25 6.86
C ASN A 703 7.05 8.14 7.09
N LEU A 704 6.02 8.01 6.26
CA LEU A 704 4.73 8.71 6.43
C LEU A 704 3.57 7.71 6.40
N PRO A 705 3.29 7.01 7.50
CA PRO A 705 2.24 5.99 7.59
C PRO A 705 0.86 6.49 7.15
N GLU A 706 0.55 7.75 7.47
CA GLU A 706 -0.74 8.38 7.18
C GLU A 706 -1.00 8.60 5.67
N LEU A 707 0.00 8.45 4.80
CA LEU A 707 -0.14 8.59 3.35
C LEU A 707 0.23 7.31 2.58
N ALA A 708 0.84 6.35 3.26
CA ALA A 708 1.31 5.12 2.63
C ALA A 708 0.13 4.18 2.29
N VAL A 709 0.23 3.54 1.14
CA VAL A 709 -0.71 2.53 0.64
C VAL A 709 0.07 1.26 0.33
N LEU A 710 -0.41 0.13 0.82
CA LEU A 710 0.11 -1.19 0.48
C LEU A 710 -0.78 -1.82 -0.59
N ARG A 711 -0.17 -2.25 -1.69
CA ARG A 711 -0.85 -3.01 -2.74
C ARG A 711 -0.23 -4.40 -2.86
N PHE A 712 -1.07 -5.42 -2.85
CA PHE A 712 -0.74 -6.79 -3.20
C PHE A 712 -1.15 -7.03 -4.64
N VAL A 713 -0.24 -7.55 -5.43
CA VAL A 713 -0.51 -8.02 -6.79
C VAL A 713 -0.08 -9.45 -6.90
N VAL A 714 -0.96 -10.29 -7.39
CA VAL A 714 -0.65 -11.68 -7.73
C VAL A 714 -0.50 -11.77 -9.24
N LEU A 715 0.65 -12.24 -9.67
CA LEU A 715 1.02 -12.36 -11.07
C LEU A 715 1.38 -13.81 -11.38
N ASP A 716 1.13 -14.22 -12.61
CA ASP A 716 1.62 -15.48 -13.18
C ASP A 716 2.96 -15.21 -13.88
N ASP A 717 3.98 -15.95 -13.49
CA ASP A 717 5.33 -15.81 -14.05
C ASP A 717 5.40 -16.55 -15.39
N ASP A 718 5.17 -15.84 -16.49
CA ASP A 718 5.19 -16.40 -17.83
C ASP A 718 6.42 -15.91 -18.63
N TYR A 719 6.93 -16.75 -19.51
CA TYR A 719 8.11 -16.49 -20.32
C TYR A 719 7.95 -15.27 -21.26
N ILE A 720 6.72 -14.93 -21.66
CA ILE A 720 6.43 -13.82 -22.60
C ILE A 720 6.13 -12.51 -21.86
N GLY A 721 5.85 -12.58 -20.57
CA GLY A 721 5.51 -11.44 -19.71
C GLY A 721 4.51 -11.84 -18.66
N ASP A 722 4.65 -11.27 -17.46
CA ASP A 722 3.82 -11.63 -16.32
C ASP A 722 2.36 -11.31 -16.56
N GLU A 723 1.46 -12.27 -16.30
CA GLU A 723 0.01 -12.09 -16.45
C GLU A 723 -0.64 -11.76 -15.10
N PHE A 724 -1.55 -10.80 -15.12
CA PHE A 724 -2.29 -10.37 -13.94
C PHE A 724 -3.30 -11.43 -13.49
N ILE A 725 -3.25 -11.82 -12.23
CA ILE A 725 -4.21 -12.74 -11.59
C ILE A 725 -5.20 -11.96 -10.72
N ALA A 726 -4.70 -11.23 -9.73
CA ALA A 726 -5.54 -10.55 -8.76
C ALA A 726 -4.77 -9.45 -8.02
N GLN A 727 -5.48 -8.55 -7.36
CA GLN A 727 -4.90 -7.50 -6.54
C GLN A 727 -5.72 -7.23 -5.27
N TYR A 728 -5.11 -6.55 -4.30
CA TYR A 728 -5.80 -5.89 -3.20
C TYR A 728 -4.99 -4.69 -2.73
N THR A 729 -5.65 -3.56 -2.55
CA THR A 729 -5.01 -2.30 -2.17
C THR A 729 -5.62 -1.78 -0.87
N ILE A 730 -4.76 -1.41 0.08
CA ILE A 730 -5.15 -1.02 1.43
C ILE A 730 -4.27 0.12 1.96
N PRO A 731 -4.85 1.18 2.57
CA PRO A 731 -4.06 2.18 3.27
C PRO A 731 -3.29 1.54 4.44
N PHE A 732 -2.06 1.97 4.64
CA PHE A 732 -1.21 1.43 5.71
C PHE A 732 -1.86 1.58 7.10
N GLU A 733 -2.54 2.70 7.33
CA GLU A 733 -3.28 2.97 8.58
C GLU A 733 -4.45 1.99 8.83
N CYS A 734 -4.93 1.31 7.80
CA CYS A 734 -6.02 0.33 7.89
C CYS A 734 -5.55 -1.11 8.05
N LEU A 735 -4.23 -1.35 8.16
CA LEU A 735 -3.68 -2.68 8.36
C LEU A 735 -3.94 -3.17 9.79
N GLN A 736 -4.45 -4.39 9.93
CA GLN A 736 -4.49 -5.11 11.18
C GLN A 736 -3.23 -5.99 11.34
N PRO A 737 -2.55 -5.96 12.49
CA PRO A 737 -1.44 -6.87 12.77
C PRO A 737 -1.94 -8.32 12.96
N GLY A 738 -1.02 -9.27 12.91
CA GLY A 738 -1.27 -10.68 13.14
C GLY A 738 -1.49 -11.48 11.84
N TYR A 739 -2.07 -12.67 11.99
CA TYR A 739 -2.41 -13.55 10.88
C TYR A 739 -3.71 -13.10 10.26
N ARG A 740 -3.67 -12.78 8.97
CA ARG A 740 -4.81 -12.16 8.25
C ARG A 740 -4.99 -12.79 6.87
N HIS A 741 -6.24 -12.79 6.42
CA HIS A 741 -6.57 -13.06 5.03
C HIS A 741 -6.79 -11.76 4.25
N VAL A 742 -6.24 -11.71 3.05
CA VAL A 742 -6.39 -10.61 2.11
C VAL A 742 -7.42 -11.03 1.07
N PRO A 743 -8.61 -10.43 1.03
CA PRO A 743 -9.61 -10.74 0.01
C PRO A 743 -9.17 -10.13 -1.32
N LEU A 744 -8.98 -10.95 -2.34
CA LEU A 744 -8.47 -10.51 -3.63
C LEU A 744 -9.59 -9.98 -4.54
N GLN A 745 -9.21 -9.10 -5.44
CA GLN A 745 -10.06 -8.45 -6.42
C GLN A 745 -9.52 -8.66 -7.85
N SER A 746 -10.42 -8.63 -8.82
CA SER A 746 -10.08 -8.63 -10.23
C SER A 746 -9.41 -7.32 -10.66
N LEU A 747 -8.92 -7.25 -11.90
CA LEU A 747 -8.41 -6.02 -12.51
C LEU A 747 -9.44 -4.88 -12.50
N ALA A 748 -10.72 -5.20 -12.63
CA ALA A 748 -11.82 -4.23 -12.58
C ALA A 748 -12.22 -3.82 -11.15
N GLY A 749 -11.52 -4.31 -10.11
CA GLY A 749 -11.83 -4.03 -8.71
C GLY A 749 -12.99 -4.85 -8.14
N GLU A 750 -13.51 -5.83 -8.89
CA GLU A 750 -14.59 -6.70 -8.42
C GLU A 750 -14.04 -7.75 -7.44
N PRO A 751 -14.76 -8.05 -6.35
CA PRO A 751 -14.37 -9.10 -5.44
C PRO A 751 -14.29 -10.46 -6.15
N LEU A 752 -13.21 -11.20 -5.88
CA LEU A 752 -13.05 -12.59 -6.34
C LEU A 752 -13.49 -13.52 -5.22
N PRO A 753 -14.65 -14.21 -5.37
CA PRO A 753 -15.14 -15.08 -4.32
C PRO A 753 -14.12 -16.16 -3.97
N HIS A 754 -13.81 -16.29 -2.69
CA HIS A 754 -12.90 -17.28 -2.12
C HIS A 754 -11.41 -17.14 -2.50
N ALA A 755 -11.03 -16.23 -3.40
CA ALA A 755 -9.63 -15.98 -3.70
C ALA A 755 -9.00 -15.09 -2.62
N THR A 756 -8.02 -15.62 -1.90
CA THR A 756 -7.38 -14.91 -0.77
C THR A 756 -5.88 -15.17 -0.71
N LEU A 757 -5.15 -14.25 -0.07
CA LEU A 757 -3.82 -14.51 0.45
C LEU A 757 -3.89 -14.70 1.97
N PHE A 758 -3.09 -15.61 2.50
CA PHE A 758 -2.87 -15.75 3.93
C PHE A 758 -1.51 -15.17 4.29
N ILE A 759 -1.51 -14.20 5.19
CA ILE A 759 -0.33 -13.40 5.53
C ILE A 759 -0.19 -13.25 7.04
N HIS A 760 1.00 -12.83 7.46
CA HIS A 760 1.24 -12.30 8.79
C HIS A 760 1.78 -10.87 8.69
N VAL A 761 1.24 -9.96 9.47
CA VAL A 761 1.58 -8.54 9.52
C VAL A 761 2.13 -8.19 10.90
N ALA A 762 3.32 -7.61 10.95
CA ALA A 762 3.84 -7.00 12.16
C ALA A 762 4.41 -5.61 11.85
N ILE A 763 4.15 -4.66 12.73
CA ILE A 763 4.61 -3.28 12.58
C ILE A 763 5.42 -2.94 13.83
N THR A 764 6.67 -2.49 13.63
CA THR A 764 7.56 -2.11 14.72
C THR A 764 8.12 -0.71 14.51
N ASP A 765 8.45 -0.03 15.59
CA ASP A 765 9.15 1.26 15.52
C ASP A 765 10.64 1.04 15.23
N ARG A 766 11.24 1.88 14.42
CA ARG A 766 12.66 1.80 14.05
C ARG A 766 13.62 1.95 15.25
N ARG A 767 13.19 2.58 16.33
CA ARG A 767 13.95 2.70 17.59
C ARG A 767 13.68 1.46 18.43
N GLY A 768 14.46 0.41 18.28
CA GLY A 768 14.38 -0.84 19.03
C GLY A 768 14.23 -0.61 20.54
N GLY A 769 13.02 -0.55 21.03
CA GLY A 769 12.65 -0.22 22.41
C GLY A 769 11.21 0.25 22.55
N GLY A 770 10.42 0.22 21.50
CA GLY A 770 9.01 0.55 21.56
C GLY A 770 8.16 -0.69 21.83
N LYS A 771 7.32 -0.67 22.85
CA LYS A 771 6.14 -1.50 22.95
C LYS A 771 5.43 -1.40 21.61
N GLY A 772 5.04 -2.53 21.02
CA GLY A 772 4.29 -2.55 19.76
C GLY A 772 3.21 -1.47 19.81
N HIS A 773 3.18 -0.61 18.80
CA HIS A 773 2.20 0.47 18.75
C HIS A 773 0.82 -0.16 18.67
N ARG A 774 0.23 -0.37 19.85
CA ARG A 774 -1.19 -0.66 19.99
C ARG A 774 -1.90 0.61 19.53
N ARG A 775 -2.39 0.64 18.33
CA ARG A 775 -3.34 1.65 17.86
C ARG A 775 -4.68 1.45 18.54
N GLY A 776 -4.72 1.80 19.82
CA GLY A 776 -5.96 2.08 20.50
C GLY A 776 -6.35 3.52 20.19
N LEU A 777 -7.45 3.71 19.51
CA LEU A 777 -8.20 4.96 19.50
C LEU A 777 -8.77 5.22 20.91
N ALA A 778 -7.87 5.31 21.91
CA ALA A 778 -8.21 5.91 23.17
C ALA A 778 -8.01 7.41 23.00
N GLY A 779 -9.13 8.12 23.12
CA GLY A 779 -9.23 9.53 22.94
C GLY A 779 -8.03 10.33 23.46
N ARG A 780 -7.59 11.26 22.62
CA ARG A 780 -6.76 12.40 23.03
C ARG A 780 -7.44 13.15 24.19
N ARG A 781 -7.41 12.57 25.37
CA ARG A 781 -7.46 13.34 26.61
C ARG A 781 -6.04 13.64 27.00
N GLY A 782 -5.72 14.90 26.92
CA GLY A 782 -4.45 15.52 27.17
C GLY A 782 -3.62 14.78 28.23
N ARG A 783 -2.60 14.07 27.81
CA ARG A 783 -1.46 13.85 28.64
C ARG A 783 -0.72 15.16 28.68
N ARG A 784 -1.05 15.94 29.71
CA ARG A 784 -0.30 17.11 30.15
C ARG A 784 1.18 16.79 30.02
N VAL A 785 1.85 17.65 29.26
CA VAL A 785 3.28 17.93 29.43
C VAL A 785 3.53 18.19 30.94
N ARG A 786 3.76 17.13 31.66
CA ARG A 786 4.24 17.15 33.03
C ARG A 786 5.42 16.23 33.05
N GLU A 787 6.57 16.83 32.89
CA GLU A 787 7.87 16.31 33.32
C GLU A 787 9.07 17.01 32.66
N TYR A 788 8.88 17.95 31.77
CA TYR A 788 10.01 18.73 31.24
C TYR A 788 10.32 20.01 32.03
N THR A 789 9.55 20.32 33.07
CA THR A 789 9.75 21.54 33.86
C THR A 789 10.47 21.33 35.18
N SER A 790 10.69 20.10 35.65
CA SER A 790 11.38 19.88 36.93
C SER A 790 12.88 19.62 36.82
N THR A 791 13.39 19.30 35.64
CA THR A 791 14.84 19.07 35.42
C THR A 791 15.59 20.31 34.93
N LYS A 792 14.91 21.44 34.75
CA LYS A 792 15.55 22.73 34.40
C LYS A 792 16.28 23.44 35.58
N ALA A 793 16.18 22.91 36.77
CA ALA A 793 16.74 23.56 37.96
C ALA A 793 18.14 23.04 38.42
N THR A 794 18.63 21.95 37.83
CA THR A 794 19.93 21.40 38.24
C THR A 794 20.81 21.04 37.08
N GLY A 795 21.78 21.91 36.77
CA GLY A 795 23.08 21.60 36.15
C GLY A 795 23.09 21.04 34.69
N ILE A 796 21.95 20.77 34.06
CA ILE A 796 21.87 20.08 32.76
C ILE A 796 22.12 21.02 31.56
N LYS A 797 22.14 22.34 31.78
CA LYS A 797 22.49 23.30 30.71
C LYS A 797 23.88 23.04 30.09
N ALA A 798 24.82 22.58 30.89
CA ALA A 798 26.18 22.29 30.42
C ALA A 798 26.28 21.04 29.57
N ILE A 799 25.46 20.01 29.84
CA ILE A 799 25.44 18.75 29.08
C ILE A 799 24.73 18.96 27.73
N ASP A 800 23.67 19.75 27.71
CA ASP A 800 22.93 20.08 26.49
C ASP A 800 23.75 20.94 25.53
N GLU A 801 24.58 21.82 26.07
CA GLU A 801 25.51 22.68 25.33
C GLU A 801 26.70 21.89 24.76
N VAL A 802 27.25 20.96 25.55
CA VAL A 802 28.27 20.01 25.06
C VAL A 802 27.72 19.06 23.99
N PHE A 803 26.49 18.57 24.16
CA PHE A 803 25.87 17.72 23.17
C PHE A 803 25.55 18.49 21.88
N ARG A 804 25.15 19.76 21.99
CA ARG A 804 24.88 20.63 20.85
C ARG A 804 26.15 20.95 20.09
N THR A 805 27.26 21.24 20.81
CA THR A 805 28.56 21.52 20.23
C THR A 805 29.20 20.27 19.61
N ALA A 806 29.01 19.09 20.20
CA ALA A 806 29.54 17.84 19.67
C ALA A 806 28.73 17.30 18.44
N THR A 807 27.44 17.67 18.32
CA THR A 807 26.59 17.22 17.20
C THR A 807 26.58 18.23 16.05
N GLN A 808 27.08 19.44 16.24
CA GLN A 808 27.09 20.48 15.21
C GLN A 808 27.94 20.12 13.97
N PRO A 809 29.18 19.58 14.12
CA PRO A 809 29.96 19.13 12.96
C PRO A 809 29.30 17.99 12.16
N LEU A 810 28.57 17.10 12.85
CA LEU A 810 27.83 16.03 12.22
C LEU A 810 26.62 16.54 11.42
N ARG A 811 25.94 17.59 11.90
CA ARG A 811 24.85 18.25 11.18
C ARG A 811 25.40 19.01 9.97
N GLU A 812 26.47 19.78 10.14
CA GLU A 812 27.11 20.50 9.03
C GLU A 812 27.64 19.55 7.96
N ALA A 813 28.19 18.39 8.33
CA ALA A 813 28.61 17.35 7.39
C ALA A 813 27.40 16.69 6.67
N THR A 814 26.28 16.55 7.38
CA THR A 814 25.04 15.99 6.79
C THR A 814 24.42 16.98 5.80
N ASP A 815 24.34 18.25 6.18
CA ASP A 815 23.82 19.34 5.32
C ASP A 815 24.70 19.51 4.08
N LEU A 816 26.03 19.44 4.24
CA LEU A 816 26.97 19.50 3.13
C LEU A 816 26.81 18.32 2.17
N ARG A 817 26.67 17.10 2.70
CA ARG A 817 26.41 15.90 1.90
C ARG A 817 25.10 15.98 1.13
N GLU A 818 24.06 16.51 1.74
CA GLU A 818 22.74 16.68 1.13
C GLU A 818 22.80 17.73 0.01
N ASN A 819 23.48 18.86 0.24
CA ASN A 819 23.72 19.91 -0.75
C ASN A 819 24.51 19.39 -1.97
N VAL A 820 25.53 18.56 -1.74
CA VAL A 820 26.32 17.93 -2.81
C VAL A 820 25.48 16.95 -3.60
N GLN A 821 24.67 16.13 -2.94
CA GLN A 821 23.79 15.18 -3.61
C GLN A 821 22.75 15.89 -4.48
N ASN A 822 22.15 16.96 -3.97
CA ASN A 822 21.19 17.77 -4.71
C ASN A 822 21.82 18.47 -5.92
N ALA A 823 23.02 19.05 -5.74
CA ALA A 823 23.76 19.65 -6.83
C ALA A 823 24.13 18.63 -7.92
N LEU A 824 24.51 17.42 -7.53
CA LEU A 824 24.84 16.34 -8.45
C LEU A 824 23.63 15.85 -9.25
N VAL A 825 22.47 15.74 -8.61
CA VAL A 825 21.20 15.38 -9.29
C VAL A 825 20.81 16.47 -10.27
N SER A 826 20.82 17.73 -9.85
CA SER A 826 20.52 18.88 -10.73
C SER A 826 21.48 18.97 -11.92
N PHE A 827 22.77 18.70 -11.70
CA PHE A 827 23.75 18.68 -12.79
C PHE A 827 23.45 17.56 -13.81
N LYS A 828 23.11 16.35 -13.35
CA LYS A 828 22.73 15.24 -14.23
C LYS A 828 21.46 15.53 -15.04
N GLU A 829 20.46 16.11 -14.39
CA GLU A 829 19.20 16.52 -15.04
C GLU A 829 19.43 17.59 -16.10
N LEU A 830 20.26 18.61 -15.80
CA LEU A 830 20.63 19.65 -16.75
C LEU A 830 21.39 19.09 -17.97
N CYS A 831 22.17 18.02 -17.77
CA CYS A 831 22.83 17.29 -18.86
C CYS A 831 21.90 16.35 -19.64
N GLY A 832 20.61 16.22 -19.25
CA GLY A 832 19.65 15.31 -19.85
C GLY A 832 19.97 13.83 -19.60
N LEU A 833 20.68 13.53 -18.50
CA LEU A 833 21.13 12.20 -18.14
C LEU A 833 20.31 11.61 -16.99
N THR A 834 20.22 10.27 -16.98
CA THR A 834 19.54 9.55 -15.89
C THR A 834 20.29 9.69 -14.56
N PRO A 835 19.63 9.55 -13.39
CA PRO A 835 20.29 9.58 -12.07
C PRO A 835 21.42 8.55 -11.90
N ALA A 836 21.39 7.44 -12.66
CA ALA A 836 22.41 6.40 -12.66
C ALA A 836 23.68 6.76 -13.44
N ALA A 837 23.64 7.82 -14.25
CA ALA A 837 24.81 8.26 -15.02
C ALA A 837 25.97 8.68 -14.10
N ASN A 838 27.17 8.30 -14.46
CA ASN A 838 28.37 8.70 -13.73
C ASN A 838 28.85 10.11 -14.16
N MET A 839 29.71 10.71 -13.34
CA MET A 839 30.24 12.07 -13.59
C MET A 839 30.99 12.16 -14.94
N LYS A 840 31.70 11.10 -15.34
CA LYS A 840 32.40 11.07 -16.62
C LYS A 840 31.44 11.17 -17.81
N GLN A 841 30.28 10.54 -17.72
CA GLN A 841 29.21 10.67 -18.73
C GLN A 841 28.65 12.09 -18.79
N CYS A 842 28.47 12.74 -17.64
CA CYS A 842 28.05 14.14 -17.60
C CYS A 842 29.06 15.06 -18.29
N ILE A 843 30.34 14.93 -17.97
CA ILE A 843 31.42 15.72 -18.60
C ILE A 843 31.48 15.48 -20.10
N LEU A 844 31.37 14.24 -20.57
CA LEU A 844 31.37 13.92 -22.00
C LEU A 844 30.14 14.49 -22.71
N THR A 845 28.98 14.54 -22.08
CA THR A 845 27.76 15.10 -22.65
C THR A 845 27.89 16.62 -22.79
N VAL A 846 28.42 17.32 -21.77
CA VAL A 846 28.71 18.75 -21.83
C VAL A 846 29.74 19.05 -22.89
N ALA A 847 30.82 18.28 -22.99
CA ALA A 847 31.84 18.42 -24.03
C ALA A 847 31.26 18.20 -25.44
N ALA A 848 30.38 17.24 -25.64
CA ALA A 848 29.70 17.00 -26.92
C ALA A 848 28.79 18.18 -27.31
N TRP A 849 28.06 18.75 -26.37
CA TRP A 849 27.24 19.94 -26.62
C TRP A 849 28.09 21.13 -27.10
N LEU A 850 29.23 21.33 -26.46
CA LEU A 850 30.15 22.42 -26.80
C LEU A 850 30.77 22.25 -28.19
N LEU A 851 31.02 21.02 -28.62
CA LEU A 851 31.59 20.70 -29.93
C LEU A 851 30.58 20.90 -31.10
N HIS A 852 29.28 20.87 -30.81
CA HIS A 852 28.22 20.98 -31.85
C HIS A 852 27.58 22.38 -31.96
N SER A 853 28.05 23.36 -31.22
CA SER A 853 27.51 24.72 -31.22
C SER A 853 28.40 25.64 -32.07
N ASP A 854 27.90 26.19 -33.18
CA ASP A 854 28.61 27.07 -34.10
C ASP A 854 29.06 28.41 -33.47
N SER A 855 28.67 28.69 -32.24
CA SER A 855 29.02 29.90 -31.49
C SER A 855 29.45 29.60 -30.05
N ALA A 856 29.99 28.43 -29.78
CA ALA A 856 30.31 28.00 -28.43
C ALA A 856 31.49 28.75 -27.80
N PRO A 857 31.39 29.16 -26.54
CA PRO A 857 32.55 29.58 -25.77
C PRO A 857 33.54 28.42 -25.65
N SER A 858 34.83 28.72 -25.66
CA SER A 858 35.83 27.69 -25.40
C SER A 858 35.79 27.28 -23.93
N VAL A 859 35.67 25.95 -23.67
CA VAL A 859 35.75 25.40 -22.33
C VAL A 859 36.99 24.53 -22.22
N THR A 860 37.83 24.82 -21.25
CA THR A 860 39.04 24.08 -21.00
C THR A 860 38.85 23.09 -19.83
N LEU A 861 39.21 21.83 -20.04
CA LEU A 861 39.15 20.78 -19.07
C LEU A 861 40.56 20.19 -18.82
N ASN A 862 40.96 20.14 -17.56
CA ASN A 862 42.18 19.44 -17.18
C ASN A 862 41.83 17.98 -16.78
N LEU A 863 41.90 17.07 -17.73
CA LEU A 863 41.51 15.65 -17.56
C LEU A 863 42.46 14.83 -16.63
N ALA A 864 43.49 15.45 -16.07
CA ALA A 864 44.38 14.77 -15.10
C ALA A 864 43.78 14.70 -13.70
N GLU A 865 42.76 15.46 -13.40
CA GLU A 865 42.09 15.49 -12.10
C GLU A 865 40.80 14.66 -12.11
N GLN A 866 40.44 14.14 -10.95
CA GLN A 866 39.21 13.34 -10.80
C GLN A 866 37.93 14.17 -11.02
N TYR A 867 38.01 15.45 -10.68
CA TYR A 867 37.00 16.47 -10.94
C TYR A 867 37.67 17.72 -11.57
N PRO A 868 37.91 17.69 -12.89
CA PRO A 868 38.66 18.75 -13.56
C PRO A 868 37.87 20.06 -13.50
N PRO A 869 38.50 21.17 -13.15
CA PRO A 869 37.86 22.49 -13.21
C PRO A 869 37.46 22.81 -14.66
N MET A 870 36.29 23.43 -14.82
CA MET A 870 35.77 23.88 -16.10
C MET A 870 35.83 25.41 -16.18
N GLU A 871 36.60 25.92 -17.07
CA GLU A 871 36.68 27.38 -17.36
C GLU A 871 36.08 27.68 -18.74
N ALA A 872 35.09 28.55 -18.77
CA ALA A 872 34.48 29.02 -20.03
C ALA A 872 34.91 30.43 -20.38
N GLN A 873 35.33 30.65 -21.64
CA GLN A 873 35.68 31.96 -22.18
C GLN A 873 34.68 32.37 -23.25
N GLY A 874 34.14 33.62 -23.14
CA GLY A 874 33.18 34.17 -24.09
C GLY A 874 31.74 34.30 -23.55
N PRO A 875 30.80 34.73 -24.38
CA PRO A 875 29.39 34.83 -23.95
C PRO A 875 28.78 33.44 -23.76
N ILE A 876 28.35 33.13 -22.52
CA ILE A 876 27.84 31.83 -22.08
C ILE A 876 26.32 31.85 -22.14
N PRO A 877 25.66 30.92 -22.88
CA PRO A 877 24.23 30.75 -22.81
C PRO A 877 23.74 30.40 -21.38
N ASP A 878 22.55 30.85 -21.02
CA ASP A 878 22.04 30.70 -19.64
C ASP A 878 21.96 29.23 -19.17
N LEU A 879 21.66 28.31 -20.07
CA LEU A 879 21.63 26.87 -19.75
C LEU A 879 23.04 26.37 -19.39
N LEU A 880 24.04 26.73 -20.20
CA LEU A 880 25.44 26.34 -19.99
C LEU A 880 25.96 26.95 -18.68
N ARG A 881 25.60 28.20 -18.38
CA ARG A 881 25.95 28.86 -17.11
C ARG A 881 25.41 28.07 -15.91
N LYS A 882 24.14 27.65 -15.95
CA LYS A 882 23.52 26.80 -14.90
C LYS A 882 24.26 25.48 -14.74
N VAL A 883 24.63 24.83 -15.85
CA VAL A 883 25.39 23.58 -15.85
C VAL A 883 26.78 23.76 -15.21
N LEU A 884 27.50 24.83 -15.59
CA LEU A 884 28.83 25.14 -15.04
C LEU A 884 28.75 25.47 -13.55
N THR A 885 27.77 26.25 -13.11
CA THR A 885 27.55 26.54 -11.67
C THR A 885 27.23 25.29 -10.86
N ALA A 886 26.38 24.42 -11.39
CA ALA A 886 26.09 23.15 -10.73
C ALA A 886 27.32 22.23 -10.65
N TYR A 887 28.16 22.21 -11.69
CA TYR A 887 29.40 21.46 -11.70
C TYR A 887 30.44 22.03 -10.72
N GLU A 888 30.62 23.34 -10.67
CA GLU A 888 31.50 24.04 -9.71
C GLU A 888 31.08 23.74 -8.27
N THR A 889 29.77 23.70 -7.99
CA THR A 889 29.24 23.36 -6.67
C THR A 889 29.63 21.94 -6.25
N VAL A 890 29.60 20.99 -7.19
CA VAL A 890 29.98 19.59 -6.94
C VAL A 890 31.50 19.45 -6.80
N SER A 891 32.29 20.17 -7.61
CA SER A 891 33.76 20.08 -7.62
C SER A 891 34.43 20.84 -6.47
N ALA A 892 33.77 21.84 -5.90
CA ALA A 892 34.28 22.66 -4.80
C ALA A 892 34.23 21.98 -3.43
N VAL A 893 33.62 20.78 -3.35
CA VAL A 893 33.57 20.01 -2.09
C VAL A 893 34.94 19.44 -1.76
N PRO A 894 35.55 19.81 -0.63
CA PRO A 894 36.89 19.33 -0.30
C PRO A 894 36.93 17.81 -0.17
N LEU A 895 37.89 17.19 -0.84
CA LEU A 895 38.19 15.74 -0.75
C LEU A 895 38.64 15.27 0.67
N GLY A 896 38.47 16.12 1.70
CA GLY A 896 38.87 15.89 3.08
C GLY A 896 38.02 14.91 3.88
N LEU A 897 36.93 14.34 3.34
CA LEU A 897 36.10 13.35 4.04
C LEU A 897 36.60 11.90 3.91
N GLY A 898 37.70 11.68 3.22
CA GLY A 898 38.28 10.33 3.03
C GLY A 898 39.33 9.91 4.05
N SER A 899 39.80 10.79 4.95
CA SER A 899 40.93 10.50 5.84
C SER A 899 40.64 10.56 7.34
N SER A 900 39.41 10.68 7.80
CA SER A 900 39.03 10.60 9.21
C SER A 900 38.40 9.29 9.62
N GLY A 901 38.85 8.17 9.04
CA GLY A 901 38.44 6.81 9.38
C GLY A 901 39.22 6.18 10.55
N ASP A 902 40.10 6.91 11.25
CA ASP A 902 40.82 6.43 12.42
C ASP A 902 40.72 7.45 13.57
N ALA A 903 39.59 7.46 14.26
CA ALA A 903 39.46 7.91 15.63
C ALA A 903 38.23 7.28 16.30
#